data_d0a6880d337db2a430f71a9d3d9cd755
#
_entry.id   d0a6880d337db2a430f71a9d3d9cd755
#
_cell.length_a   1.000
_cell.length_b   1.000
_cell.length_c   1.000
_cell.angle_alpha   90.00
_cell.angle_beta   90.00
_cell.angle_gamma   90.00
#
_symmetry.space_group_name_H-M   'P 1'
#
loop_
_entity.id
_entity.type
_entity.pdbx_description
1 polymer ?
#
loop_
_entity_poly.entity_id
_entity_poly.type
_entity_poly.pdbx_seq_one_letter_code
_entity_poly.pdbx_strand_id
1 'polypeptide(L)'
;MNNQAKYILKAVFCTLFFLTLFGTTSAAAPPHVAVFSQQGFPYYGPLEQTSPRSIAADLEAAGLHADLLNVEALADPARFNSKLYAALVLPYGNTYPQRAFANLKAFHQVGGCFALSGVPFTHGVEVNSAGVWNDLGHKTETALFGPGGIGVGGFISGPHGRVQIAAGDPLGLNSLKLDWGRSDAIQILDIASLRSIDRIIPVLTAGGQADAALVTHPNGAFPISVDVWTMTSGSTDSDDLTRAYGAEQLMARGVVAALAQKGLLTSAQKTYALHQMDKQPRPVAYNNLTLPTPPHPYSTLQPKMTLPARHLYVSDVRKLDRDMQRLLFCLQGLVNRKQPRVFLISDDNDSFWLETMQKQGHLDAPIPVADPLTLLQTFRDVYKGVVVPDPNIYVSPEVAVDIAAADDLLLATPELAVKLNLPIKNDLRGRFRDDADALRFIRTDLLPRLNPYLGAVLAPQILGAQLDDIIAAKGICFWVTGPADSKKPGVDMLAETAELEALLAQMPLGAIVRGYPWAGDGSGLGERPGVALFSRFGKILTASDYVANYSVMSGFPLTHLAQKPQPPAPKLDPSKVYLSLVLSDGDNLSLWRGAARPLFTDPLHGTFPVGYGMGPSLIDVAPPMLEWYFSHMAPTDEFICDVSGAGYVYPSSWGKALKDQTGARRRFYHDWTQDYMARTDMKGLRVMEATEDDLAWVGVDTPQVAFQMPDYGYLGEDYAHLTYALPGGQPVFRAASFGPEARDLADQVRTRVGKSRPAFMNVFVSFWGADMSKLKKALDLLGPEYVAVTPSQLNTLYRESSRQKADK
;
A
#
# COMPACT_ATOMS: atom_id res chain seq x y z
N MET A 1 -50.12 33.47 28.45
CA MET A 1 -49.91 32.03 28.13
C MET A 1 -48.68 31.92 27.22
N ASN A 2 -47.73 31.20 27.67
CA ASN A 2 -46.33 31.19 27.27
C ASN A 2 -46.14 30.57 25.87
N ASN A 3 -45.23 31.10 25.04
CA ASN A 3 -44.89 30.62 23.70
C ASN A 3 -44.43 29.14 23.64
N GLN A 4 -44.03 28.52 24.76
CA GLN A 4 -43.70 27.10 24.82
C GLN A 4 -44.94 26.18 24.65
N ALA A 5 -46.15 26.60 25.07
CA ALA A 5 -47.33 25.78 24.92
C ALA A 5 -47.80 25.67 23.42
N LYS A 6 -47.45 26.66 22.59
CA LYS A 6 -47.78 26.62 21.13
C LYS A 6 -46.86 25.69 20.32
N TYR A 7 -45.61 25.44 20.79
CA TYR A 7 -44.71 24.52 20.12
C TYR A 7 -44.99 23.06 20.47
N ILE A 8 -45.40 22.78 21.71
CA ILE A 8 -45.79 21.43 22.16
C ILE A 8 -47.11 20.99 21.48
N LEU A 9 -48.06 21.90 21.27
CA LEU A 9 -49.32 21.59 20.58
C LEU A 9 -49.13 21.36 19.08
N LYS A 10 -48.16 22.04 18.42
CA LYS A 10 -47.82 21.78 17.01
C LYS A 10 -47.07 20.47 16.82
N ALA A 11 -46.17 20.08 17.73
CA ALA A 11 -45.46 18.81 17.65
C ALA A 11 -46.41 17.63 17.87
N VAL A 12 -47.35 17.72 18.80
CA VAL A 12 -48.33 16.65 19.06
C VAL A 12 -49.36 16.54 17.90
N PHE A 13 -49.72 17.66 17.25
CA PHE A 13 -50.64 17.62 16.09
C PHE A 13 -49.97 17.09 14.82
N CYS A 14 -48.67 17.33 14.60
CA CYS A 14 -47.93 16.74 13.48
C CYS A 14 -47.70 15.24 13.70
N THR A 15 -47.47 14.79 14.91
CA THR A 15 -47.29 13.37 15.22
C THR A 15 -48.60 12.58 15.14
N LEU A 16 -49.75 13.19 15.48
CA LEU A 16 -51.07 12.54 15.35
C LEU A 16 -51.63 12.61 13.90
N PHE A 17 -51.22 13.58 13.05
CA PHE A 17 -51.66 13.63 11.66
C PHE A 17 -50.92 12.66 10.75
N PHE A 18 -49.73 12.24 11.16
CA PHE A 18 -48.99 11.16 10.47
C PHE A 18 -49.44 9.75 10.82
N LEU A 19 -50.14 9.58 11.95
CA LEU A 19 -50.65 8.27 12.39
C LEU A 19 -52.04 7.91 11.85
N THR A 20 -52.74 8.79 11.15
CA THR A 20 -54.10 8.54 10.62
C THR A 20 -54.18 8.38 9.10
N LEU A 21 -53.07 8.40 8.34
CA LEU A 21 -53.05 8.21 6.89
C LEU A 21 -52.45 6.90 6.43
N PHE A 22 -51.96 6.05 7.35
CA PHE A 22 -51.61 4.67 7.00
C PHE A 22 -52.64 3.74 7.60
N GLY A 23 -53.58 3.29 6.74
CA GLY A 23 -54.45 2.17 7.06
C GLY A 23 -53.61 1.03 7.61
N THR A 24 -54.10 0.36 8.68
CA THR A 24 -53.49 -0.80 9.34
C THR A 24 -53.45 -2.02 8.38
N THR A 25 -52.57 -1.95 7.37
CA THR A 25 -51.95 -3.16 6.86
C THR A 25 -50.85 -3.48 7.83
N SER A 26 -50.91 -4.57 8.53
CA SER A 26 -49.78 -5.13 9.30
C SER A 26 -48.54 -5.08 8.39
N ALA A 27 -47.65 -4.12 8.63
CA ALA A 27 -46.38 -4.05 7.92
C ALA A 27 -45.68 -5.36 8.23
N ALA A 28 -45.47 -6.18 7.20
CA ALA A 28 -44.65 -7.37 7.35
C ALA A 28 -43.29 -6.92 7.92
N ALA A 29 -42.75 -7.69 8.87
CA ALA A 29 -41.42 -7.41 9.39
C ALA A 29 -40.41 -7.26 8.22
N PRO A 30 -39.42 -6.33 8.30
CA PRO A 30 -38.45 -6.13 7.24
C PRO A 30 -37.74 -7.47 6.93
N PRO A 31 -37.44 -7.77 5.67
CA PRO A 31 -36.72 -8.98 5.30
C PRO A 31 -35.35 -9.06 6.00
N HIS A 32 -35.03 -10.24 6.54
CA HIS A 32 -33.73 -10.53 7.10
C HIS A 32 -32.77 -10.96 5.99
N VAL A 33 -31.52 -10.45 6.06
CA VAL A 33 -30.45 -10.75 5.14
C VAL A 33 -29.27 -11.33 5.93
N ALA A 34 -28.74 -12.45 5.49
CA ALA A 34 -27.49 -12.99 6.02
C ALA A 34 -26.31 -12.40 5.23
N VAL A 35 -25.25 -12.02 5.92
CA VAL A 35 -23.97 -11.65 5.31
C VAL A 35 -22.92 -12.61 5.85
N PHE A 36 -22.28 -13.37 4.96
CA PHE A 36 -21.23 -14.29 5.34
C PHE A 36 -20.03 -13.52 5.85
N SER A 37 -19.60 -13.82 7.06
CA SER A 37 -18.46 -13.20 7.73
C SER A 37 -17.68 -14.23 8.52
N GLN A 38 -16.48 -14.57 8.07
CA GLN A 38 -15.63 -15.54 8.73
C GLN A 38 -14.22 -15.01 8.82
N GLN A 39 -13.74 -14.81 10.04
CA GLN A 39 -12.37 -14.38 10.29
C GLN A 39 -11.37 -15.33 9.63
N GLY A 40 -10.44 -14.78 8.86
CA GLY A 40 -9.39 -15.50 8.17
C GLY A 40 -9.83 -16.42 7.04
N PHE A 41 -11.06 -16.28 6.56
CA PHE A 41 -11.53 -17.02 5.40
C PHE A 41 -10.79 -16.54 4.13
N PRO A 42 -10.27 -17.46 3.30
CA PRO A 42 -9.54 -17.09 2.10
C PRO A 42 -10.41 -16.35 1.09
N TYR A 43 -9.86 -15.30 0.51
CA TYR A 43 -10.42 -14.63 -0.65
C TYR A 43 -9.72 -15.12 -1.91
N TYR A 44 -10.49 -15.42 -2.94
CA TYR A 44 -10.00 -15.70 -4.28
C TYR A 44 -10.96 -15.10 -5.30
N GLY A 45 -10.46 -14.21 -6.14
CA GLY A 45 -11.31 -13.59 -7.16
C GLY A 45 -10.68 -12.35 -7.79
N PRO A 46 -11.34 -11.84 -8.81
CA PRO A 46 -10.87 -10.69 -9.57
C PRO A 46 -11.14 -9.35 -8.88
N LEU A 47 -11.99 -9.34 -7.87
CA LEU A 47 -12.36 -8.12 -7.16
C LEU A 47 -11.46 -7.90 -5.94
N GLU A 48 -11.38 -6.67 -5.49
CA GLU A 48 -10.81 -6.36 -4.20
C GLU A 48 -11.66 -6.98 -3.07
N GLN A 49 -11.01 -7.31 -1.97
CA GLN A 49 -11.70 -7.87 -0.81
C GLN A 49 -12.66 -6.83 -0.22
N THR A 50 -13.93 -7.20 -0.13
CA THR A 50 -15.00 -6.38 0.44
C THR A 50 -15.15 -6.62 1.94
N SER A 51 -15.73 -5.64 2.67
CA SER A 51 -16.01 -5.76 4.08
C SER A 51 -17.43 -6.30 4.34
N PRO A 52 -17.59 -7.50 4.93
CA PRO A 52 -18.92 -8.00 5.33
C PRO A 52 -19.65 -7.05 6.28
N ARG A 53 -18.91 -6.34 7.14
CA ARG A 53 -19.49 -5.37 8.09
C ARG A 53 -20.00 -4.13 7.40
N SER A 54 -19.28 -3.59 6.41
CA SER A 54 -19.73 -2.45 5.61
C SER A 54 -21.00 -2.79 4.83
N ILE A 55 -21.05 -3.97 4.22
CA ILE A 55 -22.24 -4.46 3.50
C ILE A 55 -23.44 -4.58 4.46
N ALA A 56 -23.23 -5.17 5.66
CA ALA A 56 -24.29 -5.27 6.66
C ALA A 56 -24.78 -3.90 7.11
N ALA A 57 -23.86 -2.93 7.35
CA ALA A 57 -24.22 -1.57 7.72
C ALA A 57 -25.05 -0.85 6.63
N ASP A 58 -24.69 -1.03 5.35
CA ASP A 58 -25.47 -0.49 4.23
C ASP A 58 -26.90 -1.10 4.17
N LEU A 59 -27.01 -2.40 4.40
CA LEU A 59 -28.30 -3.08 4.44
C LEU A 59 -29.17 -2.62 5.63
N GLU A 60 -28.57 -2.44 6.79
CA GLU A 60 -29.24 -1.86 7.97
C GLU A 60 -29.71 -0.42 7.71
N ALA A 61 -28.84 0.39 7.10
CA ALA A 61 -29.21 1.75 6.68
C ALA A 61 -30.37 1.76 5.67
N ALA A 62 -30.44 0.75 4.81
CA ALA A 62 -31.55 0.54 3.88
C ALA A 62 -32.88 0.14 4.57
N GLY A 63 -32.86 -0.10 5.89
CA GLY A 63 -34.03 -0.53 6.67
C GLY A 63 -34.29 -2.03 6.61
N LEU A 64 -33.28 -2.82 6.21
CA LEU A 64 -33.29 -4.29 6.30
C LEU A 64 -32.63 -4.72 7.60
N HIS A 65 -32.83 -5.98 7.98
CA HIS A 65 -32.10 -6.56 9.12
C HIS A 65 -30.98 -7.45 8.60
N ALA A 66 -29.72 -7.17 8.96
CA ALA A 66 -28.56 -7.85 8.44
C ALA A 66 -27.76 -8.57 9.54
N ASP A 67 -27.66 -9.90 9.46
CA ASP A 67 -26.94 -10.73 10.41
C ASP A 67 -25.60 -11.22 9.82
N LEU A 68 -24.51 -11.05 10.56
CA LEU A 68 -23.21 -11.63 10.20
C LEU A 68 -23.18 -13.11 10.60
N LEU A 69 -23.04 -13.99 9.63
CA LEU A 69 -23.02 -15.44 9.85
C LEU A 69 -21.66 -16.03 9.51
N ASN A 70 -21.10 -16.84 10.41
CA ASN A 70 -19.88 -17.61 10.18
C ASN A 70 -20.19 -18.97 9.47
N VAL A 71 -19.12 -19.72 9.14
CA VAL A 71 -19.24 -21.02 8.46
C VAL A 71 -20.13 -21.99 9.20
N GLU A 72 -20.02 -22.08 10.54
CA GLU A 72 -20.81 -23.00 11.35
C GLU A 72 -22.30 -22.66 11.31
N ALA A 73 -22.63 -21.37 11.31
CA ALA A 73 -24.01 -20.90 11.19
C ALA A 73 -24.60 -21.21 9.79
N LEU A 74 -23.82 -20.98 8.73
CA LEU A 74 -24.26 -21.28 7.36
C LEU A 74 -24.44 -22.78 7.11
N ALA A 75 -23.63 -23.62 7.75
CA ALA A 75 -23.74 -25.08 7.62
C ALA A 75 -24.91 -25.70 8.40
N ASP A 76 -25.47 -24.99 9.37
CA ASP A 76 -26.57 -25.45 10.21
C ASP A 76 -27.93 -25.04 9.65
N PRO A 77 -28.77 -25.99 9.15
CA PRO A 77 -30.10 -25.66 8.63
C PRO A 77 -31.07 -25.04 9.66
N ALA A 78 -30.79 -25.17 10.95
CA ALA A 78 -31.59 -24.51 12.00
C ALA A 78 -31.25 -23.03 12.14
N ARG A 79 -30.03 -22.65 11.82
CA ARG A 79 -29.51 -21.28 11.94
C ARG A 79 -29.55 -20.50 10.62
N PHE A 80 -29.45 -21.17 9.48
CA PHE A 80 -29.52 -20.56 8.16
C PHE A 80 -30.47 -21.33 7.25
N ASN A 81 -31.60 -20.72 6.91
CA ASN A 81 -32.59 -21.25 5.99
C ASN A 81 -33.52 -20.14 5.45
N SER A 82 -34.34 -20.44 4.45
CA SER A 82 -35.25 -19.50 3.78
C SER A 82 -36.44 -19.00 4.62
N LYS A 83 -36.69 -19.58 5.79
CA LYS A 83 -37.68 -19.05 6.74
C LYS A 83 -37.12 -17.93 7.58
N LEU A 84 -35.80 -17.95 7.82
CA LEU A 84 -35.09 -16.95 8.62
C LEU A 84 -34.58 -15.83 7.75
N TYR A 85 -34.04 -16.14 6.55
CA TYR A 85 -33.38 -15.18 5.67
C TYR A 85 -33.99 -15.19 4.26
N ALA A 86 -34.13 -13.99 3.68
CA ALA A 86 -34.59 -13.81 2.31
C ALA A 86 -33.41 -13.79 1.30
N ALA A 87 -32.23 -13.37 1.76
CA ALA A 87 -31.02 -13.28 0.95
C ALA A 87 -29.78 -13.64 1.76
N LEU A 88 -28.71 -14.04 1.06
CA LEU A 88 -27.35 -14.23 1.59
C LEU A 88 -26.35 -13.48 0.70
N VAL A 89 -25.48 -12.71 1.32
CA VAL A 89 -24.32 -12.08 0.66
C VAL A 89 -23.08 -12.94 0.90
N LEU A 90 -22.36 -13.30 -0.16
CA LEU A 90 -21.10 -14.04 -0.14
C LEU A 90 -19.97 -13.14 -0.67
N PRO A 91 -19.27 -12.38 0.19
CA PRO A 91 -18.37 -11.29 -0.23
C PRO A 91 -16.92 -11.71 -0.45
N TYR A 92 -16.61 -13.02 -0.48
CA TYR A 92 -15.22 -13.53 -0.58
C TYR A 92 -14.83 -13.97 -1.99
N GLY A 93 -15.42 -13.39 -3.03
CA GLY A 93 -15.07 -13.70 -4.41
C GLY A 93 -15.54 -15.10 -4.82
N ASN A 94 -14.63 -15.86 -5.41
CA ASN A 94 -14.89 -17.22 -5.92
C ASN A 94 -14.96 -18.27 -4.82
N THR A 95 -14.58 -17.93 -3.57
CA THR A 95 -14.51 -18.88 -2.46
C THR A 95 -15.84 -19.05 -1.74
N TYR A 96 -16.09 -20.25 -1.25
CA TYR A 96 -17.26 -20.58 -0.45
C TYR A 96 -16.92 -21.63 0.61
N PRO A 97 -17.65 -21.67 1.75
CA PRO A 97 -17.43 -22.68 2.79
C PRO A 97 -17.98 -24.04 2.32
N GLN A 98 -17.08 -24.98 2.01
CA GLN A 98 -17.43 -26.29 1.46
C GLN A 98 -18.42 -27.06 2.31
N ARG A 99 -18.25 -27.03 3.64
CA ARG A 99 -19.17 -27.75 4.55
C ARG A 99 -20.59 -27.16 4.58
N ALA A 100 -20.76 -25.89 4.22
CA ALA A 100 -22.06 -25.25 4.13
C ALA A 100 -22.74 -25.47 2.77
N PHE A 101 -22.04 -26.00 1.76
CA PHE A 101 -22.52 -26.03 0.38
C PHE A 101 -23.91 -26.70 0.22
N ALA A 102 -24.14 -27.83 0.90
CA ALA A 102 -25.42 -28.51 0.84
C ALA A 102 -26.59 -27.63 1.33
N ASN A 103 -26.36 -26.87 2.41
CA ASN A 103 -27.37 -25.97 2.96
C ASN A 103 -27.55 -24.70 2.11
N LEU A 104 -26.46 -24.16 1.52
CA LEU A 104 -26.50 -23.06 0.56
C LEU A 104 -27.35 -23.45 -0.66
N LYS A 105 -27.12 -24.65 -1.19
CA LYS A 105 -27.90 -25.20 -2.30
C LYS A 105 -29.39 -25.36 -1.96
N ALA A 106 -29.70 -25.93 -0.79
CA ALA A 106 -31.06 -26.06 -0.32
C ALA A 106 -31.76 -24.71 -0.15
N PHE A 107 -31.08 -23.71 0.39
CA PHE A 107 -31.58 -22.35 0.52
C PHE A 107 -31.95 -21.73 -0.84
N HIS A 108 -31.07 -21.85 -1.83
CA HIS A 108 -31.31 -21.32 -3.17
C HIS A 108 -32.47 -22.06 -3.87
N GLN A 109 -32.53 -23.39 -3.76
CA GLN A 109 -33.57 -24.21 -4.40
C GLN A 109 -35.00 -23.89 -3.94
N VAL A 110 -35.16 -23.34 -2.75
CA VAL A 110 -36.46 -22.88 -2.23
C VAL A 110 -36.67 -21.36 -2.43
N GLY A 111 -35.85 -20.71 -3.25
CA GLY A 111 -36.00 -19.34 -3.68
C GLY A 111 -35.23 -18.31 -2.84
N GLY A 112 -34.24 -18.70 -2.06
CA GLY A 112 -33.32 -17.79 -1.41
C GLY A 112 -32.50 -17.04 -2.46
N CYS A 113 -32.22 -15.75 -2.22
CA CYS A 113 -31.39 -14.93 -3.11
C CYS A 113 -29.92 -14.96 -2.67
N PHE A 114 -29.00 -14.96 -3.63
CA PHE A 114 -27.58 -14.71 -3.39
C PHE A 114 -27.15 -13.34 -3.91
N ALA A 115 -26.23 -12.71 -3.21
CA ALA A 115 -25.39 -11.66 -3.76
C ALA A 115 -23.94 -12.16 -3.76
N LEU A 116 -23.35 -12.23 -4.94
CA LEU A 116 -22.10 -12.94 -5.20
C LEU A 116 -21.10 -12.01 -5.88
N SER A 117 -19.82 -12.19 -5.60
CA SER A 117 -18.73 -11.58 -6.33
C SER A 117 -17.85 -12.63 -7.01
N GLY A 118 -17.28 -12.29 -8.16
CA GLY A 118 -16.46 -13.22 -8.95
C GLY A 118 -17.24 -14.35 -9.60
N VAL A 119 -16.57 -15.45 -9.92
CA VAL A 119 -17.16 -16.70 -10.44
C VAL A 119 -17.52 -17.60 -9.27
N PRO A 120 -18.80 -17.65 -8.87
CA PRO A 120 -19.21 -18.25 -7.60
C PRO A 120 -19.01 -19.77 -7.58
N PHE A 121 -18.79 -20.29 -6.38
CA PHE A 121 -18.69 -21.74 -6.09
C PHE A 121 -17.61 -22.48 -6.88
N THR A 122 -16.53 -21.78 -7.23
CA THR A 122 -15.38 -22.39 -7.93
C THR A 122 -14.26 -22.81 -6.98
N HIS A 123 -14.16 -22.24 -5.78
CA HIS A 123 -13.12 -22.58 -4.82
C HIS A 123 -13.73 -22.92 -3.45
N GLY A 124 -13.91 -24.23 -3.21
CA GLY A 124 -14.37 -24.72 -1.91
C GLY A 124 -13.28 -24.58 -0.85
N VAL A 125 -13.64 -24.07 0.33
CA VAL A 125 -12.71 -23.81 1.44
C VAL A 125 -13.12 -24.60 2.67
N GLU A 126 -12.15 -25.26 3.31
CA GLU A 126 -12.31 -26.02 4.56
C GLU A 126 -11.24 -25.64 5.57
N VAL A 127 -11.59 -25.77 6.86
CA VAL A 127 -10.65 -25.63 7.96
C VAL A 127 -10.00 -26.96 8.28
N ASN A 128 -8.67 -27.00 8.39
CA ASN A 128 -7.96 -28.20 8.81
C ASN A 128 -7.96 -28.38 10.34
N SER A 129 -7.40 -29.49 10.83
CA SER A 129 -7.30 -29.80 12.27
C SER A 129 -6.45 -28.80 13.08
N ALA A 130 -5.60 -28.00 12.42
CA ALA A 130 -4.81 -26.93 13.03
C ALA A 130 -5.55 -25.58 13.05
N GLY A 131 -6.80 -25.50 12.58
CA GLY A 131 -7.58 -24.25 12.53
C GLY A 131 -7.22 -23.35 11.34
N VAL A 132 -6.47 -23.86 10.36
CA VAL A 132 -6.07 -23.10 9.16
C VAL A 132 -7.06 -23.37 8.03
N TRP A 133 -7.54 -22.30 7.38
CA TRP A 133 -8.39 -22.38 6.21
C TRP A 133 -7.55 -22.75 4.98
N ASN A 134 -7.99 -23.77 4.25
CA ASN A 134 -7.35 -24.24 3.03
C ASN A 134 -8.33 -24.20 1.86
N ASP A 135 -7.89 -23.66 0.74
CA ASP A 135 -8.57 -23.80 -0.55
C ASP A 135 -8.37 -25.25 -1.05
N LEU A 136 -9.46 -25.93 -1.34
CA LEU A 136 -9.50 -27.31 -1.85
C LEU A 136 -9.29 -27.39 -3.37
N GLY A 137 -8.94 -26.26 -4.00
CA GLY A 137 -8.77 -26.14 -5.43
C GLY A 137 -10.08 -25.90 -6.19
N HIS A 138 -9.94 -25.77 -7.51
CA HIS A 138 -11.05 -25.43 -8.41
C HIS A 138 -12.14 -26.47 -8.41
N LYS A 139 -13.39 -26.02 -8.23
CA LYS A 139 -14.62 -26.81 -8.30
C LYS A 139 -15.54 -26.25 -9.37
N THR A 140 -16.43 -27.05 -9.86
CA THR A 140 -17.43 -26.64 -10.86
C THR A 140 -18.85 -26.76 -10.30
N GLU A 141 -19.04 -26.44 -9.03
CA GLU A 141 -20.29 -26.67 -8.31
C GLU A 141 -21.38 -25.65 -8.65
N THR A 142 -21.05 -24.57 -9.36
CA THR A 142 -22.02 -23.59 -9.86
C THR A 142 -23.17 -24.25 -10.65
N ALA A 143 -22.86 -25.26 -11.45
CA ALA A 143 -23.84 -25.99 -12.24
C ALA A 143 -24.81 -26.83 -11.35
N LEU A 144 -24.53 -26.98 -10.07
CA LEU A 144 -25.34 -27.81 -9.16
C LEU A 144 -26.51 -27.06 -8.54
N PHE A 145 -26.70 -25.76 -8.84
CA PHE A 145 -27.88 -25.01 -8.34
C PHE A 145 -29.19 -25.33 -9.03
N GLY A 146 -29.24 -26.38 -9.84
CA GLY A 146 -30.47 -26.93 -10.44
C GLY A 146 -30.72 -26.54 -11.88
N PRO A 147 -31.84 -26.96 -12.51
CA PRO A 147 -32.21 -26.51 -13.84
C PRO A 147 -32.36 -25.00 -13.85
N GLY A 148 -31.70 -24.33 -14.77
CA GLY A 148 -31.61 -22.85 -14.77
C GLY A 148 -30.54 -22.26 -13.85
N GLY A 149 -29.76 -23.09 -13.14
CA GLY A 149 -28.57 -22.63 -12.45
C GLY A 149 -27.53 -22.12 -13.42
N ILE A 150 -26.82 -21.03 -13.06
CA ILE A 150 -25.82 -20.45 -13.93
C ILE A 150 -24.65 -21.43 -14.07
N GLY A 151 -24.43 -21.93 -15.26
CA GLY A 151 -23.29 -22.80 -15.57
C GLY A 151 -22.02 -21.97 -15.84
N VAL A 152 -20.87 -22.59 -15.62
CA VAL A 152 -19.54 -22.00 -15.93
C VAL A 152 -19.43 -21.54 -17.40
N GLY A 153 -20.17 -22.16 -18.33
CA GLY A 153 -20.24 -21.78 -19.74
C GLY A 153 -20.93 -20.43 -20.04
N GLY A 154 -21.54 -19.82 -19.04
CA GLY A 154 -22.13 -18.47 -19.15
C GLY A 154 -21.14 -17.30 -18.95
N PHE A 155 -19.84 -17.59 -18.86
CA PHE A 155 -18.81 -16.57 -18.69
C PHE A 155 -17.89 -16.53 -19.91
N ILE A 156 -17.48 -15.33 -20.29
CA ILE A 156 -16.46 -15.10 -21.34
C ILE A 156 -15.27 -14.33 -20.76
N SER A 157 -14.08 -14.69 -21.20
CA SER A 157 -12.82 -14.06 -20.78
C SER A 157 -12.32 -13.09 -21.85
N GLY A 158 -11.50 -12.12 -21.42
CA GLY A 158 -10.77 -11.23 -22.32
C GLY A 158 -11.06 -9.75 -22.02
N PRO A 159 -10.38 -8.82 -22.72
CA PRO A 159 -10.65 -7.40 -22.56
C PRO A 159 -12.03 -7.04 -23.13
N HIS A 160 -12.87 -6.44 -22.30
CA HIS A 160 -14.25 -6.07 -22.66
C HIS A 160 -14.47 -4.56 -22.79
N GLY A 161 -13.44 -3.75 -22.48
CA GLY A 161 -13.48 -2.31 -22.60
C GLY A 161 -14.09 -1.59 -21.39
N ARG A 162 -14.49 -0.33 -21.57
CA ARG A 162 -14.98 0.51 -20.48
C ARG A 162 -16.30 0.00 -19.91
N VAL A 163 -16.38 -0.06 -18.58
CA VAL A 163 -17.58 -0.44 -17.85
C VAL A 163 -18.54 0.75 -17.78
N GLN A 164 -19.81 0.50 -18.04
CA GLN A 164 -20.88 1.51 -18.03
C GLN A 164 -22.09 1.03 -17.24
N ILE A 165 -22.78 1.96 -16.59
CA ILE A 165 -24.07 1.66 -15.96
C ILE A 165 -25.08 1.34 -17.06
N ALA A 166 -25.79 0.21 -16.89
CA ALA A 166 -26.78 -0.23 -17.85
C ALA A 166 -27.97 0.76 -17.93
N ALA A 167 -28.63 0.79 -19.09
CA ALA A 167 -29.82 1.61 -19.29
C ALA A 167 -30.89 1.35 -18.24
N GLY A 168 -31.45 2.40 -17.67
CA GLY A 168 -32.47 2.32 -16.61
C GLY A 168 -31.92 2.23 -15.19
N ASP A 169 -30.61 2.11 -15.01
CA ASP A 169 -29.92 2.11 -13.71
C ASP A 169 -30.70 1.35 -12.59
N PRO A 170 -30.80 0.04 -12.68
CA PRO A 170 -31.69 -0.76 -11.82
C PRO A 170 -31.34 -0.70 -10.33
N LEU A 171 -30.12 -0.29 -10.00
CA LEU A 171 -29.58 -0.18 -8.63
C LEU A 171 -29.40 1.26 -8.15
N GLY A 172 -29.67 2.28 -8.97
CA GLY A 172 -29.44 3.68 -8.62
C GLY A 172 -27.96 4.05 -8.52
N LEU A 173 -27.09 3.43 -9.33
CA LEU A 173 -25.64 3.61 -9.27
C LEU A 173 -25.16 4.98 -9.71
N ASN A 174 -25.96 5.71 -10.51
CA ASN A 174 -25.63 7.06 -10.92
C ASN A 174 -25.46 8.04 -9.73
N SER A 175 -26.13 7.76 -8.60
CA SER A 175 -25.99 8.57 -7.38
C SER A 175 -24.60 8.47 -6.77
N LEU A 176 -23.89 7.35 -7.00
CA LEU A 176 -22.57 7.09 -6.43
C LEU A 176 -21.46 7.90 -7.10
N LYS A 177 -21.66 8.33 -8.36
CA LYS A 177 -20.67 9.08 -9.17
C LYS A 177 -19.29 8.38 -9.21
N LEU A 178 -19.29 7.05 -9.28
CA LEU A 178 -18.08 6.24 -9.40
C LEU A 178 -17.64 6.15 -10.87
N ASP A 179 -16.33 6.12 -11.09
CA ASP A 179 -15.75 5.61 -12.33
C ASP A 179 -15.61 4.08 -12.20
N TRP A 180 -16.39 3.36 -12.97
CA TRP A 180 -16.39 1.88 -12.96
C TRP A 180 -15.21 1.29 -13.74
N GLY A 181 -14.39 2.12 -14.37
CA GLY A 181 -13.17 1.73 -15.04
C GLY A 181 -13.39 0.87 -16.27
N ARG A 182 -12.53 -0.13 -16.47
CA ARG A 182 -12.55 -1.05 -17.61
C ARG A 182 -12.63 -2.49 -17.11
N SER A 183 -13.26 -3.35 -17.88
CA SER A 183 -13.29 -4.80 -17.64
C SER A 183 -12.28 -5.46 -18.57
N ASP A 184 -11.02 -5.52 -18.12
CA ASP A 184 -9.92 -6.13 -18.89
C ASP A 184 -9.51 -7.46 -18.26
N ALA A 185 -9.23 -8.45 -19.09
CA ALA A 185 -8.69 -9.77 -18.70
C ALA A 185 -9.52 -10.64 -17.74
N ILE A 186 -10.83 -10.38 -17.56
CA ILE A 186 -11.65 -11.10 -16.60
C ILE A 186 -12.86 -11.73 -17.26
N GLN A 187 -13.43 -12.72 -16.58
CA GLN A 187 -14.65 -13.36 -17.00
C GLN A 187 -15.85 -12.48 -16.67
N ILE A 188 -16.68 -12.18 -17.67
CA ILE A 188 -17.96 -11.49 -17.51
C ILE A 188 -19.11 -12.37 -18.00
N LEU A 189 -20.35 -12.01 -17.64
CA LEU A 189 -21.51 -12.79 -18.01
C LEU A 189 -21.82 -12.66 -19.50
N ASP A 190 -21.85 -13.79 -20.22
CA ASP A 190 -22.35 -13.86 -21.59
C ASP A 190 -23.88 -13.83 -21.59
N ILE A 191 -24.43 -12.63 -21.86
CA ILE A 191 -25.89 -12.42 -21.88
C ILE A 191 -26.59 -13.34 -22.89
N ALA A 192 -25.94 -13.64 -24.02
CA ALA A 192 -26.56 -14.46 -25.08
C ALA A 192 -26.69 -15.91 -24.64
N SER A 193 -25.68 -16.48 -23.97
CA SER A 193 -25.75 -17.88 -23.52
C SER A 193 -26.70 -18.08 -22.33
N LEU A 194 -26.79 -17.09 -21.43
CA LEU A 194 -27.64 -17.19 -20.25
C LEU A 194 -29.12 -16.90 -20.53
N ARG A 195 -29.44 -16.07 -21.52
CA ARG A 195 -30.84 -15.76 -21.88
C ARG A 195 -31.68 -16.94 -22.30
N SER A 196 -31.09 -18.05 -22.70
CA SER A 196 -31.84 -19.29 -23.00
C SER A 196 -32.30 -20.00 -21.75
N ILE A 197 -31.74 -19.71 -20.58
CA ILE A 197 -31.98 -20.41 -19.31
C ILE A 197 -32.59 -19.45 -18.30
N ASP A 198 -32.03 -18.26 -18.14
CA ASP A 198 -32.32 -17.27 -17.10
C ASP A 198 -32.75 -15.92 -17.69
N ARG A 199 -33.45 -15.13 -16.88
CA ARG A 199 -33.67 -13.69 -17.18
C ARG A 199 -32.55 -12.86 -16.58
N ILE A 200 -31.87 -12.08 -17.40
CA ILE A 200 -30.79 -11.19 -17.00
C ILE A 200 -31.25 -9.75 -17.14
N ILE A 201 -31.08 -9.00 -16.07
CA ILE A 201 -31.16 -7.53 -16.05
C ILE A 201 -29.75 -7.02 -15.85
N PRO A 202 -29.08 -6.52 -16.91
CA PRO A 202 -27.76 -5.94 -16.76
C PRO A 202 -27.78 -4.75 -15.80
N VAL A 203 -26.76 -4.65 -14.96
CA VAL A 203 -26.52 -3.58 -14.00
C VAL A 203 -25.33 -2.75 -14.43
N LEU A 204 -24.23 -3.41 -14.75
CA LEU A 204 -23.05 -2.86 -15.40
C LEU A 204 -22.79 -3.64 -16.69
N THR A 205 -22.31 -2.96 -17.71
CA THR A 205 -22.01 -3.57 -19.02
C THR A 205 -20.63 -3.15 -19.52
N ALA A 206 -19.95 -4.08 -20.20
CA ALA A 206 -18.71 -3.81 -20.92
C ALA A 206 -18.73 -4.60 -22.23
N GLY A 207 -18.42 -3.97 -23.37
CA GLY A 207 -18.42 -4.63 -24.67
C GLY A 207 -19.74 -5.31 -25.06
N GLY A 208 -20.89 -4.82 -24.55
CA GLY A 208 -22.21 -5.40 -24.79
C GLY A 208 -22.55 -6.62 -23.91
N GLN A 209 -21.69 -7.00 -22.99
CA GLN A 209 -21.88 -8.10 -22.03
C GLN A 209 -22.15 -7.54 -20.61
N ALA A 210 -22.63 -8.38 -19.70
CA ALA A 210 -22.92 -7.97 -18.34
C ALA A 210 -21.72 -8.16 -17.40
N ASP A 211 -21.21 -7.06 -16.87
CA ASP A 211 -20.17 -7.03 -15.84
C ASP A 211 -20.78 -7.15 -14.42
N ALA A 212 -22.02 -6.70 -14.26
CA ALA A 212 -22.88 -7.00 -13.11
C ALA A 212 -24.33 -7.15 -13.57
N ALA A 213 -25.08 -8.02 -12.96
CA ALA A 213 -26.46 -8.31 -13.33
C ALA A 213 -27.32 -8.78 -12.15
N LEU A 214 -28.62 -8.56 -12.27
CA LEU A 214 -29.64 -9.34 -11.55
C LEU A 214 -30.04 -10.53 -12.43
N VAL A 215 -29.94 -11.73 -11.91
CA VAL A 215 -30.23 -12.98 -12.62
C VAL A 215 -31.42 -13.64 -11.97
N THR A 216 -32.49 -13.76 -12.71
CA THR A 216 -33.73 -14.49 -12.26
C THR A 216 -33.72 -15.86 -12.87
N HIS A 217 -33.79 -16.88 -12.01
CA HIS A 217 -33.87 -18.27 -12.37
C HIS A 217 -35.36 -18.72 -12.44
N PRO A 218 -36.02 -18.70 -13.59
CA PRO A 218 -37.37 -19.16 -13.71
C PRO A 218 -37.41 -20.69 -13.70
N ASN A 219 -37.79 -21.24 -12.56
CA ASN A 219 -37.93 -22.69 -12.43
C ASN A 219 -39.38 -23.04 -12.17
N GLY A 220 -39.99 -23.82 -13.06
CA GLY A 220 -41.37 -24.22 -12.94
C GLY A 220 -41.70 -25.10 -11.70
N ALA A 221 -40.69 -25.62 -11.00
CA ALA A 221 -40.83 -26.49 -9.83
C ALA A 221 -40.47 -25.81 -8.52
N PHE A 222 -39.82 -24.60 -8.53
CA PHE A 222 -39.33 -23.93 -7.34
C PHE A 222 -39.72 -22.46 -7.34
N PRO A 223 -39.76 -21.81 -6.16
CA PRO A 223 -39.89 -20.36 -6.07
C PRO A 223 -38.78 -19.66 -6.85
N ILE A 224 -39.10 -18.54 -7.50
CA ILE A 224 -38.13 -17.73 -8.24
C ILE A 224 -37.08 -17.23 -7.27
N SER A 225 -35.81 -17.53 -7.54
CA SER A 225 -34.65 -16.83 -6.91
C SER A 225 -34.18 -15.70 -7.81
N VAL A 226 -33.67 -14.64 -7.22
CA VAL A 226 -33.06 -13.51 -7.93
C VAL A 226 -31.70 -13.32 -7.33
N ASP A 227 -30.69 -13.61 -8.11
CA ASP A 227 -29.31 -13.49 -7.68
C ASP A 227 -28.67 -12.20 -8.21
N VAL A 228 -27.77 -11.65 -7.44
CA VAL A 228 -26.93 -10.50 -7.79
C VAL A 228 -25.55 -11.00 -8.11
N TRP A 229 -25.09 -10.73 -9.31
CA TRP A 229 -23.77 -11.13 -9.77
C TRP A 229 -22.96 -9.90 -10.09
N THR A 230 -21.77 -9.79 -9.51
CA THR A 230 -20.83 -8.72 -9.79
C THR A 230 -19.50 -9.32 -10.21
N MET A 231 -19.07 -8.96 -11.40
CA MET A 231 -17.82 -9.40 -12.00
C MET A 231 -16.82 -8.25 -12.14
N THR A 232 -17.19 -7.05 -11.66
CA THR A 232 -16.31 -5.89 -11.75
C THR A 232 -14.97 -6.19 -11.12
N SER A 233 -13.98 -6.23 -11.94
CA SER A 233 -12.61 -6.55 -11.57
C SER A 233 -11.77 -5.34 -11.37
N GLY A 234 -12.34 -4.21 -11.32
CA GLY A 234 -11.60 -2.98 -11.33
C GLY A 234 -10.58 -2.90 -12.46
N SER A 235 -10.55 -1.83 -13.13
CA SER A 235 -9.51 -1.56 -14.09
C SER A 235 -8.29 -0.98 -13.40
N THR A 236 -7.22 -0.90 -14.16
CA THR A 236 -6.02 -0.14 -13.81
C THR A 236 -6.28 1.35 -13.55
N ASP A 237 -7.47 1.87 -13.91
CA ASP A 237 -7.82 3.29 -13.81
C ASP A 237 -8.52 3.66 -12.49
N SER A 238 -9.06 2.68 -11.74
CA SER A 238 -9.70 2.90 -10.43
C SER A 238 -8.76 2.50 -9.30
N ASP A 239 -8.79 3.23 -8.19
CA ASP A 239 -8.08 2.80 -6.97
C ASP A 239 -8.80 1.65 -6.28
N ASP A 240 -8.07 0.88 -5.46
CA ASP A 240 -8.56 -0.34 -4.82
C ASP A 240 -9.73 -0.07 -3.87
N LEU A 241 -9.70 1.06 -3.18
CA LEU A 241 -10.77 1.47 -2.28
C LEU A 241 -12.08 1.76 -3.04
N THR A 242 -12.00 2.47 -4.17
CA THR A 242 -13.16 2.75 -5.03
C THR A 242 -13.72 1.44 -5.60
N ARG A 243 -12.87 0.48 -5.97
CA ARG A 243 -13.29 -0.83 -6.46
C ARG A 243 -13.99 -1.66 -5.38
N ALA A 244 -13.40 -1.75 -4.18
CA ALA A 244 -13.99 -2.45 -3.05
C ALA A 244 -15.35 -1.86 -2.67
N TYR A 245 -15.44 -0.54 -2.56
CA TYR A 245 -16.69 0.17 -2.31
C TYR A 245 -17.73 -0.06 -3.41
N GLY A 246 -17.32 -0.01 -4.68
CA GLY A 246 -18.19 -0.32 -5.81
C GLY A 246 -18.77 -1.72 -5.73
N ALA A 247 -17.96 -2.72 -5.41
CA ALA A 247 -18.41 -4.11 -5.25
C ALA A 247 -19.36 -4.27 -4.06
N GLU A 248 -19.12 -3.62 -2.93
CA GLU A 248 -20.02 -3.60 -1.78
C GLU A 248 -21.37 -3.00 -2.13
N GLN A 249 -21.38 -1.84 -2.80
CA GLN A 249 -22.61 -1.18 -3.24
C GLN A 249 -23.39 -2.03 -4.25
N LEU A 250 -22.71 -2.72 -5.16
CA LEU A 250 -23.35 -3.65 -6.09
C LEU A 250 -24.05 -4.77 -5.35
N MET A 251 -23.42 -5.38 -4.35
CA MET A 251 -24.00 -6.47 -3.57
C MET A 251 -25.15 -5.98 -2.69
N ALA A 252 -24.96 -4.91 -1.91
CA ALA A 252 -25.97 -4.41 -0.99
C ALA A 252 -27.21 -3.85 -1.72
N ARG A 253 -27.01 -2.97 -2.74
CA ARG A 253 -28.09 -2.43 -3.58
C ARG A 253 -28.77 -3.52 -4.42
N GLY A 254 -27.96 -4.47 -4.87
CA GLY A 254 -28.44 -5.65 -5.59
C GLY A 254 -29.40 -6.49 -4.75
N VAL A 255 -29.10 -6.72 -3.46
CA VAL A 255 -30.02 -7.40 -2.52
C VAL A 255 -31.35 -6.63 -2.43
N VAL A 256 -31.30 -5.30 -2.24
CA VAL A 256 -32.53 -4.46 -2.20
C VAL A 256 -33.34 -4.61 -3.48
N ALA A 257 -32.69 -4.59 -4.65
CA ALA A 257 -33.36 -4.75 -5.93
C ALA A 257 -33.91 -6.17 -6.13
N ALA A 258 -33.17 -7.21 -5.74
CA ALA A 258 -33.61 -8.60 -5.82
C ALA A 258 -34.85 -8.86 -4.93
N LEU A 259 -34.85 -8.34 -3.70
CA LEU A 259 -36.00 -8.45 -2.78
C LEU A 259 -37.21 -7.70 -3.33
N ALA A 260 -37.03 -6.54 -3.96
CA ALA A 260 -38.13 -5.81 -4.63
C ALA A 260 -38.67 -6.60 -5.83
N GLN A 261 -37.81 -7.21 -6.65
CA GLN A 261 -38.23 -8.05 -7.78
C GLN A 261 -39.02 -9.30 -7.32
N LYS A 262 -38.72 -9.81 -6.15
CA LYS A 262 -39.48 -10.92 -5.51
C LYS A 262 -40.80 -10.47 -4.85
N GLY A 263 -41.08 -9.17 -4.82
CA GLY A 263 -42.26 -8.60 -4.15
C GLY A 263 -42.15 -8.57 -2.62
N LEU A 264 -40.94 -8.76 -2.07
CA LEU A 264 -40.68 -8.66 -0.62
C LEU A 264 -40.45 -7.20 -0.19
N LEU A 265 -40.17 -6.32 -1.14
CA LEU A 265 -40.15 -4.86 -0.97
C LEU A 265 -41.02 -4.23 -2.06
N THR A 266 -41.81 -3.23 -1.68
CA THR A 266 -42.51 -2.38 -2.67
C THR A 266 -41.51 -1.46 -3.40
N SER A 267 -41.91 -0.91 -4.56
CA SER A 267 -41.09 0.08 -5.28
C SER A 267 -40.75 1.31 -4.41
N ALA A 268 -41.69 1.76 -3.56
CA ALA A 268 -41.46 2.87 -2.65
C ALA A 268 -40.42 2.51 -1.56
N GLN A 269 -40.47 1.30 -1.00
CA GLN A 269 -39.49 0.80 -0.03
C GLN A 269 -38.11 0.64 -0.68
N LYS A 270 -38.00 0.13 -1.91
CA LYS A 270 -36.77 0.07 -2.68
C LYS A 270 -36.16 1.46 -2.85
N THR A 271 -36.97 2.45 -3.32
CA THR A 271 -36.49 3.80 -3.51
C THR A 271 -36.01 4.44 -2.20
N TYR A 272 -36.75 4.25 -1.13
CA TYR A 272 -36.38 4.72 0.21
C TYR A 272 -35.05 4.08 0.67
N ALA A 273 -34.90 2.77 0.55
CA ALA A 273 -33.72 2.03 0.92
C ALA A 273 -32.47 2.54 0.19
N LEU A 274 -32.53 2.65 -1.14
CA LEU A 274 -31.41 3.19 -1.94
C LEU A 274 -31.04 4.64 -1.53
N HIS A 275 -32.06 5.47 -1.26
CA HIS A 275 -31.80 6.83 -0.78
C HIS A 275 -31.17 6.90 0.62
N GLN A 276 -31.46 5.97 1.51
CA GLN A 276 -30.79 5.91 2.82
C GLN A 276 -29.35 5.43 2.67
N MET A 277 -29.06 4.48 1.77
CA MET A 277 -27.70 4.05 1.45
C MET A 277 -26.86 5.21 0.85
N ASP A 278 -27.46 6.10 0.05
CA ASP A 278 -26.78 7.28 -0.50
C ASP A 278 -26.30 8.26 0.58
N LYS A 279 -26.85 8.19 1.79
CA LYS A 279 -26.47 9.04 2.93
C LYS A 279 -25.33 8.46 3.76
N GLN A 280 -24.99 7.18 3.54
CA GLN A 280 -23.89 6.56 4.29
C GLN A 280 -22.55 7.22 3.90
N PRO A 281 -21.60 7.26 4.85
CA PRO A 281 -20.24 7.68 4.55
C PRO A 281 -19.68 6.82 3.42
N ARG A 282 -19.06 7.46 2.44
CA ARG A 282 -18.44 6.78 1.30
C ARG A 282 -17.01 7.25 1.14
N PRO A 283 -16.14 6.42 0.56
CA PRO A 283 -14.82 6.86 0.18
C PRO A 283 -14.91 8.13 -0.67
N VAL A 284 -14.09 9.11 -0.36
CA VAL A 284 -14.00 10.35 -1.14
C VAL A 284 -13.04 10.07 -2.28
N ALA A 285 -13.50 10.19 -3.52
CA ALA A 285 -12.61 10.18 -4.67
C ALA A 285 -11.79 11.48 -4.68
N TYR A 286 -10.57 11.44 -4.16
CA TYR A 286 -9.67 12.59 -4.15
C TYR A 286 -9.05 12.77 -5.54
N ASN A 287 -9.50 13.79 -6.26
CA ASN A 287 -8.98 14.15 -7.59
C ASN A 287 -8.87 15.67 -7.81
N ASN A 288 -9.09 16.47 -6.78
CA ASN A 288 -9.13 17.93 -6.87
C ASN A 288 -8.59 18.61 -5.60
N LEU A 289 -7.66 17.94 -4.87
CA LEU A 289 -7.09 18.48 -3.65
C LEU A 289 -6.17 19.67 -3.95
N THR A 290 -6.24 20.67 -3.11
CA THR A 290 -5.25 21.76 -3.04
C THR A 290 -4.52 21.62 -1.71
N LEU A 291 -3.28 21.15 -1.77
CA LEU A 291 -2.43 21.02 -0.59
C LEU A 291 -1.56 22.27 -0.44
N PRO A 292 -1.18 22.65 0.79
CA PRO A 292 -0.21 23.71 1.01
C PRO A 292 1.07 23.45 0.24
N THR A 293 1.57 24.48 -0.47
CA THR A 293 2.87 24.41 -1.12
C THR A 293 3.95 24.54 -0.04
N PRO A 294 4.85 23.56 0.08
CA PRO A 294 5.89 23.63 1.09
C PRO A 294 6.91 24.73 0.77
N PRO A 295 7.67 25.20 1.79
CA PRO A 295 8.72 26.17 1.57
C PRO A 295 9.83 25.60 0.68
N HIS A 296 10.44 26.47 -0.11
CA HIS A 296 11.60 26.13 -0.95
C HIS A 296 12.92 26.47 -0.18
N PRO A 297 14.02 25.68 -0.32
CA PRO A 297 14.14 24.42 -1.05
C PRO A 297 13.49 23.23 -0.31
N TYR A 298 12.92 22.31 -1.07
CA TYR A 298 12.17 21.18 -0.49
C TYR A 298 13.01 20.19 0.31
N SER A 299 14.31 20.11 0.08
CA SER A 299 15.24 19.33 0.91
C SER A 299 15.22 19.75 2.39
N THR A 300 14.76 20.96 2.70
CA THR A 300 14.56 21.41 4.09
C THR A 300 13.37 20.76 4.79
N LEU A 301 12.48 20.08 4.04
CA LEU A 301 11.34 19.35 4.62
C LEU A 301 11.76 18.01 5.22
N GLN A 302 12.94 17.50 4.83
CA GLN A 302 13.46 16.28 5.43
C GLN A 302 13.70 16.49 6.92
N PRO A 303 12.94 15.83 7.81
CA PRO A 303 13.16 15.98 9.24
C PRO A 303 14.57 15.55 9.63
N LYS A 304 15.27 16.41 10.32
CA LYS A 304 16.63 16.16 10.80
C LYS A 304 16.94 16.96 12.06
N MET A 305 17.89 16.50 12.82
CA MET A 305 18.34 17.19 14.03
C MET A 305 19.04 18.50 13.65
N THR A 306 18.85 19.53 14.44
CA THR A 306 19.41 20.86 14.19
C THR A 306 20.84 21.01 14.71
N LEU A 307 21.23 20.17 15.65
CA LEU A 307 22.56 20.19 16.27
C LEU A 307 23.23 18.83 16.13
N PRO A 308 24.53 18.79 15.82
CA PRO A 308 25.25 17.53 15.77
C PRO A 308 25.46 16.94 17.17
N ALA A 309 25.47 15.61 17.21
CA ALA A 309 25.89 14.88 18.39
C ALA A 309 27.38 15.09 18.64
N ARG A 310 27.81 15.11 19.93
CA ARG A 310 29.22 15.06 20.33
C ARG A 310 29.45 14.02 21.40
N HIS A 311 28.78 14.14 22.56
CA HIS A 311 28.89 13.23 23.68
C HIS A 311 27.66 12.37 23.78
N LEU A 312 27.80 11.08 23.56
CA LEU A 312 26.70 10.13 23.55
C LEU A 312 26.79 9.17 24.73
N TYR A 313 25.68 9.01 25.47
CA TYR A 313 25.46 7.86 26.36
C TYR A 313 25.13 6.68 25.46
N VAL A 314 25.95 5.63 25.51
CA VAL A 314 25.80 4.46 24.64
C VAL A 314 25.45 3.24 25.46
N SER A 315 24.38 2.53 25.08
CA SER A 315 23.96 1.32 25.77
C SER A 315 23.54 0.21 24.80
N ASP A 316 23.89 -1.03 25.13
CA ASP A 316 23.54 -2.21 24.35
C ASP A 316 22.20 -2.77 24.84
N VAL A 317 21.20 -2.77 23.95
CA VAL A 317 19.84 -3.23 24.24
C VAL A 317 19.49 -4.57 23.60
N ARG A 318 20.43 -5.24 22.90
CA ARG A 318 20.21 -6.49 22.16
C ARG A 318 19.65 -7.63 23.01
N LYS A 319 19.97 -7.65 24.32
CA LYS A 319 19.55 -8.70 25.26
C LYS A 319 18.22 -8.40 25.97
N LEU A 320 17.63 -7.22 25.77
CA LEU A 320 16.36 -6.85 26.37
C LEU A 320 15.19 -7.43 25.57
N ASP A 321 14.07 -7.68 26.25
CA ASP A 321 12.83 -7.99 25.58
C ASP A 321 12.35 -6.79 24.76
N ARG A 322 11.46 -7.07 23.82
CA ARG A 322 11.00 -6.11 22.84
C ARG A 322 10.29 -4.89 23.45
N ASP A 323 9.48 -5.10 24.47
CA ASP A 323 8.74 -4.00 25.10
C ASP A 323 9.68 -3.05 25.83
N MET A 324 10.73 -3.61 26.44
CA MET A 324 11.80 -2.81 27.06
C MET A 324 12.61 -2.05 26.00
N GLN A 325 12.92 -2.68 24.87
CA GLN A 325 13.58 -2.01 23.76
C GLN A 325 12.73 -0.83 23.24
N ARG A 326 11.44 -1.05 22.97
CA ARG A 326 10.50 0.01 22.52
C ARG A 326 10.46 1.20 23.48
N LEU A 327 10.37 0.92 24.77
CA LEU A 327 10.39 1.94 25.80
C LEU A 327 11.68 2.79 25.74
N LEU A 328 12.84 2.13 25.60
CA LEU A 328 14.13 2.81 25.52
C LEU A 328 14.33 3.59 24.21
N PHE A 329 13.84 3.09 23.07
CA PHE A 329 13.84 3.85 21.82
C PHE A 329 12.94 5.09 21.88
N CYS A 330 11.78 5.01 22.56
CA CYS A 330 10.97 6.20 22.86
C CYS A 330 11.75 7.19 23.73
N LEU A 331 12.43 6.71 24.78
CA LEU A 331 13.30 7.57 25.60
C LEU A 331 14.40 8.23 24.77
N GLN A 332 15.09 7.47 23.90
CA GLN A 332 16.12 7.99 23.02
C GLN A 332 15.57 9.12 22.16
N GLY A 333 14.41 8.94 21.52
CA GLY A 333 13.76 9.97 20.71
C GLY A 333 13.45 11.23 21.49
N LEU A 334 12.91 11.12 22.70
CA LEU A 334 12.64 12.26 23.56
C LEU A 334 13.92 13.00 23.98
N VAL A 335 14.95 12.27 24.37
CA VAL A 335 16.24 12.83 24.79
C VAL A 335 16.94 13.55 23.63
N ASN A 336 16.90 12.95 22.44
CA ASN A 336 17.61 13.45 21.26
C ASN A 336 16.89 14.61 20.56
N ARG A 337 15.65 14.93 20.91
CA ARG A 337 14.81 15.93 20.24
C ARG A 337 15.48 17.32 20.05
N LYS A 338 16.26 17.79 21.00
CA LYS A 338 16.95 19.09 20.91
C LYS A 338 18.40 18.93 20.42
N GLN A 339 19.13 18.04 21.05
CA GLN A 339 20.48 17.66 20.72
C GLN A 339 20.66 16.18 21.02
N PRO A 340 21.24 15.39 20.10
CA PRO A 340 21.45 13.97 20.33
C PRO A 340 22.40 13.71 21.52
N ARG A 341 21.97 12.90 22.47
CA ARG A 341 22.72 12.51 23.67
C ARG A 341 22.71 11.01 23.96
N VAL A 342 21.79 10.23 23.35
CA VAL A 342 21.66 8.80 23.56
C VAL A 342 21.81 8.06 22.23
N PHE A 343 22.58 6.99 22.24
CA PHE A 343 22.72 6.03 21.14
C PHE A 343 22.51 4.63 21.67
N LEU A 344 21.58 3.87 21.08
CA LEU A 344 21.27 2.51 21.49
C LEU A 344 21.79 1.51 20.45
N ILE A 345 22.46 0.47 20.92
CA ILE A 345 22.95 -0.62 20.07
C ILE A 345 21.90 -1.73 20.05
N SER A 346 21.19 -1.89 18.94
CA SER A 346 20.16 -2.92 18.72
C SER A 346 20.66 -4.10 17.89
N ASP A 347 21.71 -3.89 17.11
CA ASP A 347 22.39 -4.93 16.33
C ASP A 347 23.86 -4.55 16.03
N ASP A 348 24.56 -5.39 15.27
CA ASP A 348 25.98 -5.16 14.93
C ASP A 348 26.18 -4.00 13.96
N ASN A 349 25.18 -3.61 13.19
CA ASN A 349 25.28 -2.43 12.33
C ASN A 349 25.35 -1.16 13.15
N ASP A 350 24.62 -1.06 14.26
CA ASP A 350 24.70 0.09 15.16
C ASP A 350 26.10 0.25 15.74
N SER A 351 26.72 -0.85 16.15
CA SER A 351 28.14 -0.84 16.63
C SER A 351 29.09 -0.34 15.55
N PHE A 352 28.92 -0.83 14.32
CA PHE A 352 29.75 -0.42 13.19
C PHE A 352 29.60 1.09 12.87
N TRP A 353 28.36 1.58 12.84
CA TRP A 353 28.13 3.02 12.52
C TRP A 353 28.59 3.93 13.64
N LEU A 354 28.48 3.52 14.90
CA LEU A 354 29.07 4.26 16.04
C LEU A 354 30.58 4.40 15.90
N GLU A 355 31.28 3.30 15.66
CA GLU A 355 32.74 3.33 15.43
C GLU A 355 33.11 4.15 14.19
N THR A 356 32.32 4.08 13.13
CA THR A 356 32.54 4.85 11.90
C THR A 356 32.44 6.33 12.16
N MET A 357 31.40 6.79 12.85
CA MET A 357 31.26 8.20 13.23
C MET A 357 32.42 8.70 14.11
N GLN A 358 32.96 7.87 15.00
CA GLN A 358 34.17 8.20 15.79
C GLN A 358 35.41 8.31 14.90
N LYS A 359 35.64 7.34 13.98
CA LYS A 359 36.78 7.35 13.05
C LYS A 359 36.74 8.55 12.08
N GLN A 360 35.54 9.00 11.71
CA GLN A 360 35.30 10.20 10.90
C GLN A 360 35.49 11.50 11.69
N GLY A 361 35.67 11.43 13.01
CA GLY A 361 35.83 12.59 13.89
C GLY A 361 34.55 13.35 14.21
N HIS A 362 33.41 12.73 13.94
CA HIS A 362 32.07 13.30 14.25
C HIS A 362 31.75 13.25 15.75
N LEU A 363 32.24 12.24 16.46
CA LEU A 363 31.93 11.96 17.86
C LEU A 363 33.16 11.89 18.72
N ASP A 364 33.06 12.43 19.93
CA ASP A 364 34.00 12.17 21.01
C ASP A 364 33.84 10.71 21.54
N ALA A 365 34.72 10.33 22.49
CA ALA A 365 34.61 9.02 23.12
C ALA A 365 33.24 8.86 23.79
N PRO A 366 32.51 7.76 23.54
CA PRO A 366 31.18 7.54 24.09
C PRO A 366 31.25 7.33 25.61
N ILE A 367 30.17 7.66 26.30
CA ILE A 367 29.94 7.37 27.70
C ILE A 367 29.21 6.04 27.80
N PRO A 368 29.88 4.91 28.14
CA PRO A 368 29.23 3.63 28.18
C PRO A 368 28.27 3.51 29.35
N VAL A 369 27.07 2.98 29.08
CA VAL A 369 26.02 2.69 30.07
C VAL A 369 25.77 1.19 30.12
N ALA A 370 26.32 0.53 31.13
CA ALA A 370 26.28 -0.94 31.24
C ALA A 370 24.86 -1.50 31.46
N ASP A 371 24.06 -0.81 32.30
CA ASP A 371 22.65 -1.12 32.48
C ASP A 371 21.77 -0.09 31.76
N PRO A 372 21.11 -0.48 30.62
CA PRO A 372 20.26 0.42 29.86
C PRO A 372 19.16 1.11 30.67
N LEU A 373 18.67 0.50 31.74
CA LEU A 373 17.64 1.09 32.60
C LEU A 373 18.12 2.31 33.39
N THR A 374 19.43 2.46 33.58
CA THR A 374 20.02 3.67 34.17
C THR A 374 19.69 4.93 33.35
N LEU A 375 19.47 4.80 32.02
CA LEU A 375 19.08 5.92 31.17
C LEU A 375 17.72 6.53 31.61
N LEU A 376 16.80 5.73 32.12
CA LEU A 376 15.52 6.23 32.63
C LEU A 376 15.70 7.16 33.82
N GLN A 377 16.65 6.88 34.68
CA GLN A 377 16.96 7.75 35.81
C GLN A 377 17.78 8.99 35.40
N THR A 378 18.77 8.79 34.54
CA THR A 378 19.61 9.86 34.00
C THR A 378 18.80 10.93 33.29
N PHE A 379 17.74 10.53 32.55
CA PHE A 379 16.90 11.43 31.77
C PHE A 379 15.45 11.50 32.27
N ARG A 380 15.29 11.41 33.61
CA ARG A 380 13.97 11.39 34.25
C ARG A 380 13.14 12.66 33.98
N ASP A 381 13.79 13.76 33.71
CA ASP A 381 13.16 15.07 33.45
C ASP A 381 12.59 15.22 32.05
N VAL A 382 12.91 14.33 31.08
CA VAL A 382 12.45 14.46 29.70
C VAL A 382 11.13 13.74 29.43
N TYR A 383 10.63 12.90 30.33
CA TYR A 383 9.35 12.19 30.17
C TYR A 383 8.46 12.32 31.40
N LYS A 384 7.12 12.28 31.16
CA LYS A 384 6.12 12.50 32.20
C LYS A 384 5.51 11.20 32.78
N GLY A 385 5.71 10.09 32.10
CA GLY A 385 5.14 8.77 32.42
C GLY A 385 5.05 7.91 31.17
N VAL A 386 4.05 7.01 31.16
CA VAL A 386 3.86 6.10 30.03
C VAL A 386 2.47 6.21 29.40
N VAL A 387 2.37 5.83 28.12
CA VAL A 387 1.13 5.52 27.43
C VAL A 387 1.06 4.01 27.20
N VAL A 388 -0.13 3.45 27.43
CA VAL A 388 -0.40 2.00 27.32
C VAL A 388 -1.31 1.76 26.13
N PRO A 389 -0.91 0.94 25.11
CA PRO A 389 -1.75 0.58 23.99
C PRO A 389 -2.84 -0.44 24.36
N ASP A 390 -3.89 -0.54 23.52
CA ASP A 390 -4.94 -1.54 23.65
C ASP A 390 -4.57 -2.80 22.84
N PRO A 391 -4.44 -3.99 23.45
CA PRO A 391 -4.14 -5.23 22.75
C PRO A 391 -5.28 -5.72 21.82
N ASN A 392 -6.50 -5.17 21.97
CA ASN A 392 -7.66 -5.51 21.15
C ASN A 392 -7.82 -4.62 19.92
N ILE A 393 -6.95 -3.62 19.73
CA ILE A 393 -6.91 -2.70 18.59
C ILE A 393 -5.53 -2.81 17.96
N TYR A 394 -5.46 -3.33 16.75
CA TYR A 394 -4.18 -3.70 16.14
C TYR A 394 -3.24 -2.49 15.91
N VAL A 395 -3.78 -1.34 15.50
CA VAL A 395 -3.02 -0.09 15.29
C VAL A 395 -2.86 0.77 16.58
N SER A 396 -3.27 0.26 17.72
CA SER A 396 -3.14 1.01 18.99
C SER A 396 -1.70 1.35 19.39
N PRO A 397 -0.67 0.52 19.10
CA PRO A 397 0.72 0.88 19.34
C PRO A 397 1.17 2.14 18.60
N GLU A 398 0.72 2.37 17.34
CA GLU A 398 1.02 3.57 16.55
C GLU A 398 0.40 4.82 17.19
N VAL A 399 -0.87 4.72 17.61
CA VAL A 399 -1.53 5.81 18.37
C VAL A 399 -0.76 6.12 19.65
N ALA A 400 -0.25 5.10 20.34
CA ALA A 400 0.55 5.30 21.55
C ALA A 400 1.91 5.98 21.24
N VAL A 401 2.55 5.68 20.10
CA VAL A 401 3.77 6.38 19.62
C VAL A 401 3.46 7.87 19.39
N ASP A 402 2.35 8.18 18.74
CA ASP A 402 1.93 9.56 18.46
C ASP A 402 1.67 10.36 19.74
N ILE A 403 0.98 9.75 20.69
CA ILE A 403 0.75 10.34 22.02
C ILE A 403 2.09 10.51 22.77
N ALA A 404 2.99 9.52 22.69
CA ALA A 404 4.31 9.60 23.28
C ALA A 404 5.11 10.79 22.73
N ALA A 405 5.08 10.97 21.40
CA ALA A 405 5.73 12.10 20.73
C ALA A 405 5.10 13.46 21.08
N ALA A 406 3.75 13.53 21.22
CA ALA A 406 3.04 14.76 21.51
C ALA A 406 3.15 15.20 22.97
N ASP A 407 3.09 14.25 23.92
CA ASP A 407 2.92 14.50 25.35
C ASP A 407 4.16 14.22 26.19
N ASP A 408 5.29 13.85 25.60
CA ASP A 408 6.53 13.46 26.26
C ASP A 408 6.31 12.23 27.17
N LEU A 409 5.74 11.16 26.61
CA LEU A 409 5.52 9.89 27.29
C LEU A 409 6.40 8.78 26.69
N LEU A 410 6.53 7.66 27.41
CA LEU A 410 7.16 6.45 26.93
C LEU A 410 6.09 5.42 26.57
N LEU A 411 6.38 4.55 25.58
CA LEU A 411 5.51 3.43 25.22
C LEU A 411 5.79 2.26 26.16
N ALA A 412 4.78 1.73 26.85
CA ALA A 412 4.93 0.59 27.75
C ALA A 412 3.67 -0.27 27.82
N THR A 413 3.83 -1.56 28.10
CA THR A 413 2.71 -2.41 28.56
C THR A 413 2.36 -2.09 30.01
N PRO A 414 1.15 -2.43 30.50
CA PRO A 414 0.77 -2.25 31.90
C PRO A 414 1.76 -2.92 32.87
N GLU A 415 2.20 -4.15 32.54
CA GLU A 415 3.11 -4.94 33.32
C GLU A 415 4.49 -4.27 33.42
N LEU A 416 4.97 -3.72 32.30
CA LEU A 416 6.24 -3.00 32.26
C LEU A 416 6.16 -1.69 33.07
N ALA A 417 5.05 -0.96 32.97
CA ALA A 417 4.80 0.26 33.76
C ALA A 417 4.87 -0.02 35.28
N VAL A 418 4.23 -1.09 35.73
CA VAL A 418 4.28 -1.53 37.14
C VAL A 418 5.69 -1.96 37.54
N LYS A 419 6.36 -2.81 36.73
CA LYS A 419 7.73 -3.31 36.99
C LYS A 419 8.74 -2.18 37.16
N LEU A 420 8.60 -1.11 36.37
CA LEU A 420 9.52 0.04 36.41
C LEU A 420 9.03 1.20 37.29
N ASN A 421 7.88 1.04 37.99
CA ASN A 421 7.26 2.09 38.79
C ASN A 421 7.05 3.39 38.02
N LEU A 422 6.55 3.28 36.76
CA LEU A 422 6.27 4.44 35.92
C LEU A 422 4.77 4.76 35.94
N PRO A 423 4.38 6.04 36.15
CA PRO A 423 2.97 6.41 36.17
C PRO A 423 2.34 6.30 34.78
N ILE A 424 1.22 5.57 34.66
CA ILE A 424 0.40 5.55 33.45
C ILE A 424 -0.30 6.90 33.32
N LYS A 425 -0.02 7.66 32.30
CA LYS A 425 -0.62 8.96 32.01
C LYS A 425 -1.71 8.90 30.94
N ASN A 426 -1.62 7.91 30.05
CA ASN A 426 -2.63 7.66 29.04
C ASN A 426 -2.83 6.14 28.89
N ASP A 427 -4.05 5.69 29.01
CA ASP A 427 -4.44 4.28 28.88
C ASP A 427 -5.42 4.17 27.72
N LEU A 428 -5.03 3.48 26.65
CA LEU A 428 -5.84 3.37 25.44
C LEU A 428 -6.78 2.16 25.47
N ARG A 429 -6.69 1.29 26.46
CA ARG A 429 -7.52 0.08 26.54
C ARG A 429 -9.01 0.42 26.64
N GLY A 430 -9.79 -0.13 25.69
CA GLY A 430 -11.22 0.12 25.57
C GLY A 430 -11.60 1.52 25.07
N ARG A 431 -10.63 2.32 24.59
CA ARG A 431 -10.89 3.67 24.10
C ARG A 431 -11.47 3.68 22.68
N PHE A 432 -11.02 2.79 21.81
CA PHE A 432 -11.42 2.73 20.42
C PHE A 432 -12.30 1.49 20.17
N ARG A 433 -13.23 1.60 19.23
CA ARG A 433 -14.10 0.50 18.81
C ARG A 433 -13.40 -0.45 17.85
N ASP A 434 -12.58 0.13 16.95
CA ASP A 434 -11.89 -0.54 15.84
C ASP A 434 -10.68 0.30 15.40
N ASP A 435 -9.89 -0.23 14.46
CA ASP A 435 -8.70 0.42 13.95
C ASP A 435 -9.02 1.72 13.20
N ALA A 436 -10.14 1.78 12.47
CA ALA A 436 -10.55 3.00 11.77
C ALA A 436 -10.88 4.15 12.76
N ASP A 437 -11.49 3.83 13.90
CA ASP A 437 -11.75 4.81 14.97
C ASP A 437 -10.44 5.34 15.58
N ALA A 438 -9.43 4.46 15.72
CA ALA A 438 -8.09 4.83 16.17
C ALA A 438 -7.35 5.71 15.15
N LEU A 439 -7.41 5.40 13.86
CA LEU A 439 -6.83 6.22 12.78
C LEU A 439 -7.54 7.59 12.68
N ARG A 440 -8.85 7.63 12.86
CA ARG A 440 -9.61 8.89 12.94
C ARG A 440 -9.10 9.77 14.07
N PHE A 441 -8.84 9.20 15.25
CA PHE A 441 -8.27 9.93 16.36
C PHE A 441 -6.88 10.49 16.03
N ILE A 442 -6.02 9.74 15.34
CA ILE A 442 -4.74 10.27 14.84
C ILE A 442 -4.99 11.52 13.98
N ARG A 443 -5.91 11.45 13.05
CA ARG A 443 -6.20 12.54 12.11
C ARG A 443 -6.81 13.77 12.78
N THR A 444 -7.76 13.60 13.70
CA THR A 444 -8.53 14.73 14.30
C THR A 444 -7.85 15.35 15.50
N ASP A 445 -7.20 14.53 16.34
CA ASP A 445 -6.71 14.97 17.65
C ASP A 445 -5.18 15.09 17.71
N LEU A 446 -4.45 14.23 16.99
CA LEU A 446 -2.99 14.16 17.06
C LEU A 446 -2.29 14.91 15.93
N LEU A 447 -2.78 14.85 14.68
CA LEU A 447 -2.21 15.58 13.55
C LEU A 447 -1.97 17.07 13.85
N PRO A 448 -2.90 17.84 14.48
CA PRO A 448 -2.66 19.26 14.78
C PRO A 448 -1.53 19.52 15.81
N ARG A 449 -1.05 18.49 16.49
CA ARG A 449 -0.06 18.56 17.59
C ARG A 449 1.29 17.98 17.20
N LEU A 450 1.35 17.34 16.05
CA LEU A 450 2.52 16.64 15.51
C LEU A 450 3.08 17.36 14.28
N ASN A 451 4.16 16.83 13.72
CA ASN A 451 4.78 17.37 12.53
C ASN A 451 4.07 16.85 11.27
N PRO A 452 3.27 17.66 10.57
CA PRO A 452 2.50 17.18 9.42
C PRO A 452 3.37 16.86 8.18
N TYR A 453 4.66 17.23 8.21
CA TYR A 453 5.61 16.92 7.13
C TYR A 453 6.28 15.54 7.29
N LEU A 454 6.03 14.84 8.42
CA LEU A 454 6.60 13.52 8.66
C LEU A 454 5.50 12.53 9.05
N GLY A 455 5.21 11.57 8.17
CA GLY A 455 4.50 10.34 8.47
C GLY A 455 5.45 9.18 8.71
N ALA A 456 4.97 8.12 9.34
CA ALA A 456 5.67 6.86 9.49
C ALA A 456 4.69 5.69 9.34
N VAL A 457 4.84 4.91 8.27
CA VAL A 457 4.07 3.67 8.03
C VAL A 457 4.88 2.50 8.56
N LEU A 458 4.54 2.02 9.75
CA LEU A 458 5.28 1.00 10.47
C LEU A 458 4.31 -0.05 11.01
N ALA A 459 4.55 -1.32 10.70
CA ALA A 459 3.71 -2.39 11.21
C ALA A 459 3.85 -2.53 12.74
N PRO A 460 2.77 -2.77 13.50
CA PRO A 460 2.80 -2.89 14.96
C PRO A 460 3.84 -3.90 15.47
N GLN A 461 4.04 -5.00 14.71
CA GLN A 461 4.99 -6.03 15.08
C GLN A 461 6.46 -5.66 14.83
N ILE A 462 6.77 -4.63 14.04
CA ILE A 462 8.16 -4.20 13.79
C ILE A 462 8.53 -2.87 14.45
N LEU A 463 7.61 -2.23 15.17
CA LEU A 463 7.93 -1.03 15.96
C LEU A 463 9.14 -1.30 16.87
N GLY A 464 10.18 -0.48 16.76
CA GLY A 464 11.44 -0.69 17.48
C GLY A 464 12.41 0.47 17.31
N ALA A 465 13.58 0.19 16.75
CA ALA A 465 14.70 1.15 16.71
C ALA A 465 14.39 2.45 15.93
N GLN A 466 13.51 2.40 14.93
CA GLN A 466 13.10 3.57 14.15
C GLN A 466 12.27 4.60 14.94
N LEU A 467 11.79 4.23 16.14
CA LEU A 467 11.05 5.15 17.01
C LEU A 467 11.89 6.34 17.49
N ASP A 468 13.22 6.19 17.49
CA ASP A 468 14.12 7.28 17.89
C ASP A 468 13.94 8.54 17.01
N ASP A 469 13.87 8.36 15.70
CA ASP A 469 13.69 9.44 14.73
C ASP A 469 12.24 9.98 14.74
N ILE A 470 11.26 9.09 14.75
CA ILE A 470 9.84 9.46 14.72
C ILE A 470 9.45 10.28 15.97
N ILE A 471 9.85 9.82 17.15
CA ILE A 471 9.57 10.53 18.42
C ILE A 471 10.32 11.87 18.48
N ALA A 472 11.60 11.89 18.05
CA ALA A 472 12.40 13.12 18.07
C ALA A 472 11.81 14.20 17.17
N ALA A 473 11.40 13.84 15.97
CA ALA A 473 10.83 14.74 14.97
C ALA A 473 9.33 14.99 15.15
N LYS A 474 8.67 14.39 16.16
CA LYS A 474 7.21 14.41 16.36
C LYS A 474 6.43 13.96 15.14
N GLY A 475 6.90 12.91 14.46
CA GLY A 475 6.23 12.34 13.31
C GLY A 475 4.88 11.72 13.66
N ILE A 476 4.08 11.43 12.64
CA ILE A 476 2.75 10.81 12.74
C ILE A 476 2.92 9.35 12.34
N CYS A 477 2.83 8.45 13.31
CA CYS A 477 2.92 7.02 13.10
C CYS A 477 1.54 6.45 12.78
N PHE A 478 1.45 5.59 11.79
CA PHE A 478 0.22 4.90 11.41
C PHE A 478 0.55 3.57 10.72
N TRP A 479 -0.42 2.70 10.70
CA TRP A 479 -0.42 1.51 9.88
C TRP A 479 -1.74 1.40 9.14
N VAL A 480 -1.71 0.79 7.97
CA VAL A 480 -2.92 0.40 7.28
C VAL A 480 -2.81 -1.07 6.91
N THR A 481 -3.83 -1.81 7.27
CA THR A 481 -3.87 -3.25 7.14
C THR A 481 -4.14 -3.69 5.71
N GLY A 482 -3.67 -4.89 5.40
CA GLY A 482 -3.92 -5.57 4.15
C GLY A 482 -4.60 -6.93 4.37
N PRO A 483 -4.79 -7.73 3.30
CA PRO A 483 -5.50 -9.00 3.39
C PRO A 483 -4.96 -9.97 4.45
N ALA A 484 -3.64 -10.00 4.67
CA ALA A 484 -3.03 -10.85 5.69
C ALA A 484 -3.35 -10.42 7.14
N ASP A 485 -3.75 -9.16 7.34
CA ASP A 485 -4.10 -8.62 8.65
C ASP A 485 -5.56 -8.86 9.02
N SER A 486 -6.39 -9.37 8.12
CA SER A 486 -7.84 -9.54 8.33
C SER A 486 -8.21 -10.35 9.57
N LYS A 487 -7.26 -11.09 10.14
CA LYS A 487 -7.41 -11.86 11.40
C LYS A 487 -7.07 -11.06 12.66
N LYS A 488 -6.49 -9.87 12.50
CA LYS A 488 -6.07 -9.07 13.65
C LYS A 488 -7.29 -8.39 14.32
N PRO A 489 -7.22 -8.14 15.63
CA PRO A 489 -8.35 -7.53 16.35
C PRO A 489 -8.59 -6.08 15.86
N GLY A 490 -9.85 -5.72 15.65
CA GLY A 490 -10.24 -4.36 15.29
C GLY A 490 -10.12 -4.00 13.82
N VAL A 491 -9.57 -4.90 12.97
CA VAL A 491 -9.29 -4.62 11.56
C VAL A 491 -10.57 -4.51 10.71
N ASP A 492 -10.70 -3.38 10.01
CA ASP A 492 -11.60 -3.14 8.87
C ASP A 492 -10.82 -2.39 7.79
N MET A 493 -10.24 -3.12 6.85
CA MET A 493 -9.32 -2.57 5.84
C MET A 493 -9.91 -1.43 5.03
N LEU A 494 -11.19 -1.48 4.67
CA LEU A 494 -11.83 -0.44 3.87
C LEU A 494 -11.98 0.87 4.65
N ALA A 495 -12.49 0.78 5.88
CA ALA A 495 -12.65 1.94 6.76
C ALA A 495 -11.30 2.54 7.14
N GLU A 496 -10.29 1.70 7.38
CA GLU A 496 -8.91 2.13 7.68
C GLU A 496 -8.28 2.87 6.50
N THR A 497 -8.40 2.32 5.28
CA THR A 497 -7.88 2.98 4.07
C THR A 497 -8.55 4.33 3.86
N ALA A 498 -9.87 4.44 4.09
CA ALA A 498 -10.59 5.71 3.99
C ALA A 498 -10.08 6.76 5.01
N GLU A 499 -9.82 6.37 6.26
CA GLU A 499 -9.26 7.28 7.27
C GLU A 499 -7.80 7.65 6.96
N LEU A 500 -7.00 6.72 6.41
CA LEU A 500 -5.64 7.03 5.96
C LEU A 500 -5.66 8.02 4.79
N GLU A 501 -6.50 7.83 3.79
CA GLU A 501 -6.66 8.80 2.70
C GLU A 501 -7.06 10.18 3.20
N ALA A 502 -7.98 10.25 4.17
CA ALA A 502 -8.38 11.50 4.80
C ALA A 502 -7.24 12.16 5.59
N LEU A 503 -6.35 11.37 6.21
CA LEU A 503 -5.12 11.84 6.85
C LEU A 503 -4.14 12.41 5.81
N LEU A 504 -3.85 11.64 4.76
CA LEU A 504 -2.94 12.06 3.68
C LEU A 504 -3.45 13.32 2.96
N ALA A 505 -4.77 13.49 2.82
CA ALA A 505 -5.39 14.69 2.25
C ALA A 505 -5.20 15.96 3.11
N GLN A 506 -4.86 15.83 4.38
CA GLN A 506 -4.56 16.95 5.29
C GLN A 506 -3.06 17.22 5.45
N MET A 507 -2.22 16.23 5.18
CA MET A 507 -0.77 16.42 5.21
C MET A 507 -0.30 17.26 4.01
N PRO A 508 0.77 18.08 4.16
CA PRO A 508 1.28 18.91 3.06
C PRO A 508 1.80 18.11 1.86
N LEU A 509 1.83 18.77 0.68
CA LEU A 509 2.52 18.23 -0.49
C LEU A 509 4.00 17.98 -0.13
N GLY A 510 4.53 16.83 -0.55
CA GLY A 510 5.91 16.45 -0.30
C GLY A 510 6.20 16.01 1.14
N ALA A 511 5.18 15.81 1.99
CA ALA A 511 5.42 15.21 3.30
C ALA A 511 6.10 13.84 3.12
N ILE A 512 7.13 13.61 3.94
CA ILE A 512 7.89 12.34 3.95
C ILE A 512 7.09 11.29 4.71
N VAL A 513 7.05 10.08 4.20
CA VAL A 513 6.55 8.90 4.91
C VAL A 513 7.70 7.93 5.13
N ARG A 514 8.10 7.73 6.39
CA ARG A 514 9.10 6.74 6.81
C ARG A 514 8.51 5.35 6.88
N GLY A 515 9.35 4.33 6.83
CA GLY A 515 8.92 2.93 6.96
C GLY A 515 8.58 2.28 5.63
N TYR A 516 7.70 1.28 5.67
CA TYR A 516 7.29 0.55 4.46
C TYR A 516 5.86 0.01 4.60
N PRO A 517 5.02 0.06 3.55
CA PRO A 517 3.61 -0.33 3.65
C PRO A 517 3.38 -1.85 3.58
N TRP A 518 4.42 -2.63 3.67
CA TRP A 518 4.41 -4.09 3.68
C TRP A 518 5.45 -4.62 4.66
N ALA A 519 5.07 -5.54 5.53
CA ALA A 519 6.01 -6.25 6.40
C ALA A 519 6.34 -7.63 5.82
N GLY A 520 7.51 -8.15 6.13
CA GLY A 520 8.01 -9.40 5.57
C GLY A 520 7.16 -10.66 5.86
N ASP A 521 6.17 -10.55 6.74
CA ASP A 521 5.16 -11.59 7.03
C ASP A 521 3.91 -11.48 6.12
N GLY A 522 3.90 -10.53 5.18
CA GLY A 522 2.80 -10.28 4.26
C GLY A 522 1.75 -9.29 4.77
N SER A 523 1.89 -8.76 6.00
CA SER A 523 0.97 -7.75 6.52
C SER A 523 1.14 -6.39 5.86
N GLY A 524 0.09 -5.58 5.88
CA GLY A 524 0.01 -4.27 5.26
C GLY A 524 -0.62 -4.28 3.87
N LEU A 525 -0.77 -3.09 3.29
CA LEU A 525 -1.34 -2.89 1.94
C LEU A 525 -0.55 -3.61 0.84
N GLY A 526 0.73 -3.86 1.07
CA GLY A 526 1.65 -4.30 0.05
C GLY A 526 2.46 -3.15 -0.57
N GLU A 527 3.58 -3.49 -1.18
CA GLU A 527 4.49 -2.53 -1.80
C GLU A 527 3.75 -1.68 -2.85
N ARG A 528 3.24 -2.32 -3.90
CA ARG A 528 2.68 -1.62 -5.06
C ARG A 528 1.47 -0.74 -4.70
N PRO A 529 0.42 -1.24 -4.03
CA PRO A 529 -0.72 -0.39 -3.66
C PRO A 529 -0.34 0.70 -2.64
N GLY A 530 0.54 0.42 -1.70
CA GLY A 530 0.97 1.38 -0.70
C GLY A 530 1.78 2.54 -1.28
N VAL A 531 2.78 2.25 -2.14
CA VAL A 531 3.57 3.29 -2.82
C VAL A 531 2.69 4.12 -3.76
N ALA A 532 1.78 3.47 -4.49
CA ALA A 532 0.82 4.17 -5.36
C ALA A 532 -0.10 5.10 -4.57
N LEU A 533 -0.59 4.65 -3.40
CA LEU A 533 -1.42 5.47 -2.51
C LEU A 533 -0.69 6.75 -2.06
N PHE A 534 0.51 6.62 -1.50
CA PHE A 534 1.29 7.79 -1.07
C PHE A 534 1.62 8.71 -2.24
N SER A 535 2.04 8.16 -3.37
CA SER A 535 2.35 8.92 -4.59
C SER A 535 1.13 9.71 -5.09
N ARG A 536 -0.06 9.11 -5.07
CA ARG A 536 -1.32 9.75 -5.49
C ARG A 536 -1.61 11.03 -4.69
N PHE A 537 -1.33 11.02 -3.39
CA PHE A 537 -1.47 12.18 -2.51
C PHE A 537 -0.24 13.10 -2.49
N GLY A 538 0.75 12.89 -3.35
CA GLY A 538 1.96 13.68 -3.40
C GLY A 538 2.84 13.57 -2.15
N LYS A 539 2.90 12.38 -1.55
CA LYS A 539 3.78 12.04 -0.42
C LYS A 539 4.97 11.24 -0.91
N ILE A 540 6.10 11.36 -0.25
CA ILE A 540 7.34 10.69 -0.61
C ILE A 540 7.62 9.58 0.40
N LEU A 541 7.48 8.34 -0.03
CA LEU A 541 7.87 7.20 0.81
C LEU A 541 9.39 7.10 0.89
N THR A 542 9.90 6.79 2.08
CA THR A 542 11.31 6.50 2.33
C THR A 542 11.40 5.18 3.06
N ALA A 543 11.75 4.11 2.34
CA ALA A 543 11.86 2.78 2.91
C ALA A 543 12.92 2.74 4.01
N SER A 544 12.47 2.71 5.26
CA SER A 544 13.28 2.88 6.46
C SER A 544 12.72 2.12 7.67
N ASP A 545 12.07 1.00 7.42
CA ASP A 545 11.48 0.13 8.43
C ASP A 545 12.53 -0.60 9.30
N TYR A 546 13.76 -0.77 8.80
CA TYR A 546 14.89 -1.38 9.52
C TYR A 546 16.04 -0.41 9.80
N VAL A 547 15.74 0.87 10.01
CA VAL A 547 16.75 1.87 10.40
C VAL A 547 16.83 2.05 11.92
N ALA A 548 17.92 2.68 12.38
CA ALA A 548 18.14 3.01 13.77
C ALA A 548 19.04 4.23 13.91
N ASN A 549 18.91 4.94 15.02
CA ASN A 549 19.78 6.05 15.41
C ASN A 549 19.81 7.24 14.42
N TYR A 550 18.73 7.41 13.61
CA TYR A 550 18.62 8.55 12.71
C TYR A 550 18.48 9.89 13.48
N SER A 551 17.93 9.86 14.70
CA SER A 551 17.94 11.01 15.60
C SER A 551 19.37 11.48 16.00
N VAL A 552 20.38 10.62 15.79
CA VAL A 552 21.80 10.97 15.98
C VAL A 552 22.45 11.35 14.66
N MET A 553 22.27 10.51 13.62
CA MET A 553 23.00 10.66 12.35
C MET A 553 22.56 11.90 11.57
N SER A 554 21.28 12.26 11.60
CA SER A 554 20.73 13.37 10.80
C SER A 554 21.20 14.77 11.25
N GLY A 555 21.84 14.88 12.41
CA GLY A 555 22.34 16.15 12.94
C GLY A 555 23.67 16.60 12.35
N PHE A 556 24.38 15.77 11.62
CA PHE A 556 25.68 16.12 11.07
C PHE A 556 25.54 16.91 9.77
N PRO A 557 26.28 18.04 9.60
CA PRO A 557 26.17 18.86 8.41
C PRO A 557 26.86 18.18 7.22
N LEU A 558 26.13 17.99 6.13
CA LEU A 558 26.68 17.55 4.86
C LEU A 558 25.91 18.23 3.72
N THR A 559 26.62 19.06 2.94
CA THR A 559 25.98 19.84 1.89
C THR A 559 26.18 19.27 0.51
N HIS A 560 27.30 18.64 0.25
CA HIS A 560 27.68 18.12 -1.06
C HIS A 560 28.70 17.00 -0.94
N LEU A 561 28.57 16.00 -1.80
CA LEU A 561 29.55 14.92 -2.04
C LEU A 561 29.76 14.76 -3.55
N ALA A 562 31.02 14.58 -3.95
CA ALA A 562 31.38 14.26 -5.33
C ALA A 562 31.75 12.77 -5.44
N GLN A 563 31.26 12.11 -6.46
CA GLN A 563 31.67 10.74 -6.78
C GLN A 563 33.17 10.74 -7.24
N LYS A 564 33.84 9.60 -7.03
CA LYS A 564 35.21 9.43 -7.53
C LYS A 564 35.26 9.54 -9.06
N PRO A 565 36.24 10.21 -9.64
CA PRO A 565 36.43 10.26 -11.09
C PRO A 565 36.53 8.84 -11.66
N GLN A 566 35.74 8.58 -12.70
CA GLN A 566 35.75 7.31 -13.40
C GLN A 566 36.81 7.30 -14.50
N PRO A 567 37.36 6.14 -14.89
CA PRO A 567 38.12 5.99 -16.11
C PRO A 567 37.29 6.44 -17.34
N PRO A 568 37.94 6.91 -18.43
CA PRO A 568 37.21 7.14 -19.68
C PRO A 568 36.46 5.90 -20.15
N ALA A 569 35.31 6.11 -20.82
CA ALA A 569 34.60 5.02 -21.47
C ALA A 569 35.54 4.27 -22.45
N PRO A 570 35.45 2.94 -22.58
CA PRO A 570 36.23 2.24 -23.58
C PRO A 570 35.88 2.74 -24.98
N LYS A 571 36.79 2.56 -25.95
CA LYS A 571 36.51 2.90 -27.34
C LYS A 571 35.31 2.08 -27.85
N LEU A 572 34.37 2.72 -28.51
CA LEU A 572 33.19 2.05 -29.08
C LEU A 572 33.64 1.04 -30.14
N ASP A 573 33.33 -0.24 -29.91
CA ASP A 573 33.49 -1.34 -30.86
C ASP A 573 32.12 -1.74 -31.39
N PRO A 574 31.85 -1.65 -32.72
CA PRO A 574 30.54 -1.94 -33.28
C PRO A 574 30.11 -3.43 -33.17
N SER A 575 31.01 -4.32 -32.76
CA SER A 575 30.72 -5.75 -32.60
C SER A 575 30.29 -6.16 -31.17
N LYS A 576 30.38 -5.27 -30.20
CA LYS A 576 30.22 -5.57 -28.76
C LYS A 576 28.81 -5.32 -28.25
N VAL A 577 28.56 -5.93 -27.10
CA VAL A 577 27.44 -5.65 -26.20
C VAL A 577 28.00 -4.94 -24.98
N TYR A 578 27.57 -3.72 -24.76
CA TYR A 578 27.92 -2.96 -23.55
C TYR A 578 26.80 -3.14 -22.52
N LEU A 579 27.16 -3.51 -21.32
CA LEU A 579 26.20 -3.70 -20.24
C LEU A 579 26.64 -3.02 -18.95
N SER A 580 25.69 -2.46 -18.23
CA SER A 580 25.88 -1.94 -16.89
C SER A 580 25.15 -2.81 -15.87
N LEU A 581 25.91 -3.39 -14.93
CA LEU A 581 25.33 -4.08 -13.77
C LEU A 581 24.88 -3.02 -12.75
N VAL A 582 23.59 -2.98 -12.42
CA VAL A 582 23.05 -2.02 -11.46
C VAL A 582 22.38 -2.79 -10.30
N LEU A 583 23.00 -2.71 -9.12
CA LEU A 583 22.40 -3.23 -7.90
C LEU A 583 21.44 -2.20 -7.33
N SER A 584 20.21 -2.62 -7.12
CA SER A 584 19.19 -1.77 -6.52
C SER A 584 18.05 -2.57 -5.90
N ASP A 585 17.24 -1.91 -5.10
CA ASP A 585 15.94 -2.37 -4.59
C ASP A 585 15.12 -1.19 -4.05
N GLY A 586 13.79 -1.40 -3.86
CA GLY A 586 12.89 -0.40 -3.27
C GLY A 586 13.22 -0.05 -1.82
N ASP A 587 13.79 -0.98 -1.05
CA ASP A 587 14.12 -0.87 0.38
C ASP A 587 15.33 0.04 0.67
N ASN A 588 15.45 1.12 -0.02
CA ASN A 588 16.69 1.85 -0.24
C ASN A 588 17.43 2.32 1.02
N LEU A 589 16.80 3.00 1.98
CA LEU A 589 17.54 3.40 3.19
C LEU A 589 17.85 2.23 4.12
N SER A 590 16.95 1.25 4.24
CA SER A 590 17.17 0.05 5.05
C SER A 590 18.34 -0.79 4.53
N LEU A 591 18.50 -0.91 3.21
CA LEU A 591 19.63 -1.62 2.56
C LEU A 591 20.98 -1.00 2.92
N TRP A 592 21.09 0.32 2.84
CA TRP A 592 22.36 1.03 3.06
C TRP A 592 22.82 0.98 4.51
N ARG A 593 21.90 0.78 5.47
CA ARG A 593 22.31 0.58 6.87
C ARG A 593 23.13 -0.69 7.08
N GLY A 594 22.89 -1.77 6.35
CA GLY A 594 23.54 -3.04 6.60
C GLY A 594 23.86 -3.90 5.39
N ALA A 595 22.87 -4.22 4.54
CA ALA A 595 22.98 -5.21 3.47
C ALA A 595 24.00 -4.80 2.38
N ALA A 596 24.15 -3.52 2.09
CA ALA A 596 25.09 -3.01 1.10
C ALA A 596 26.56 -3.04 1.57
N ARG A 597 26.82 -2.95 2.87
CA ARG A 597 28.18 -2.82 3.42
C ARG A 597 29.14 -3.96 3.03
N PRO A 598 28.76 -5.24 3.05
CA PRO A 598 29.63 -6.34 2.64
C PRO A 598 30.14 -6.20 1.21
N LEU A 599 29.37 -5.63 0.31
CA LEU A 599 29.77 -5.45 -1.10
C LEU A 599 30.98 -4.51 -1.24
N PHE A 600 31.08 -3.48 -0.39
CA PHE A 600 32.18 -2.50 -0.39
C PHE A 600 33.44 -2.98 0.33
N THR A 601 33.35 -4.09 1.05
CA THR A 601 34.49 -4.74 1.75
C THR A 601 34.90 -6.05 1.11
N ASP A 602 34.23 -6.47 0.03
CA ASP A 602 34.51 -7.70 -0.70
C ASP A 602 35.85 -7.56 -1.48
N PRO A 603 36.72 -8.57 -1.51
CA PRO A 603 37.97 -8.54 -2.28
C PRO A 603 37.78 -8.32 -3.79
N LEU A 604 36.62 -8.63 -4.35
CA LEU A 604 36.30 -8.38 -5.77
C LEU A 604 35.76 -6.97 -6.02
N HIS A 605 35.46 -6.19 -4.98
CA HIS A 605 35.03 -4.81 -5.13
C HIS A 605 36.06 -3.97 -5.89
N GLY A 606 35.59 -3.22 -6.88
CA GLY A 606 36.47 -2.41 -7.73
C GLY A 606 37.19 -3.17 -8.85
N THR A 607 37.03 -4.50 -8.98
CA THR A 607 37.68 -5.27 -10.05
C THR A 607 36.89 -5.27 -11.37
N PHE A 608 35.63 -4.87 -11.35
CA PHE A 608 34.76 -4.67 -12.53
C PHE A 608 33.75 -3.55 -12.25
N PRO A 609 33.19 -2.91 -13.29
CA PRO A 609 32.23 -1.81 -13.14
C PRO A 609 30.92 -2.26 -12.53
N VAL A 610 30.41 -1.47 -11.55
CA VAL A 610 29.11 -1.67 -10.90
C VAL A 610 28.42 -0.33 -10.66
N GLY A 611 27.14 -0.24 -11.01
CA GLY A 611 26.25 0.83 -10.60
C GLY A 611 25.50 0.44 -9.31
N TYR A 612 25.26 1.41 -8.45
CA TYR A 612 24.50 1.21 -7.21
C TYR A 612 23.37 2.22 -7.11
N GLY A 613 22.14 1.74 -7.04
CA GLY A 613 20.97 2.57 -6.76
C GLY A 613 20.96 3.03 -5.32
N MET A 614 21.04 4.33 -5.07
CA MET A 614 21.13 4.91 -3.74
C MET A 614 20.11 6.03 -3.55
N GLY A 615 19.35 5.98 -2.43
CA GLY A 615 18.46 7.06 -2.02
C GLY A 615 19.25 8.32 -1.66
N PRO A 616 19.17 9.39 -2.45
CA PRO A 616 19.97 10.58 -2.23
C PRO A 616 19.62 11.33 -0.94
N SER A 617 18.44 11.06 -0.36
CA SER A 617 18.02 11.60 0.94
C SER A 617 18.92 11.19 2.10
N LEU A 618 19.76 10.15 1.94
CA LEU A 618 20.81 9.81 2.93
C LEU A 618 21.71 10.99 3.29
N ILE A 619 21.91 11.96 2.38
CA ILE A 619 22.70 13.15 2.65
C ILE A 619 22.12 14.02 3.78
N ASP A 620 20.83 13.89 4.05
CA ASP A 620 20.15 14.62 5.12
C ASP A 620 19.83 13.75 6.33
N VAL A 621 19.53 12.44 6.15
CA VAL A 621 19.07 11.58 7.24
C VAL A 621 20.18 10.77 7.91
N ALA A 622 21.25 10.47 7.15
CA ALA A 622 22.39 9.71 7.67
C ALA A 622 23.72 10.16 7.02
N PRO A 623 24.11 11.45 7.11
CA PRO A 623 25.33 11.98 6.50
C PRO A 623 26.59 11.14 6.75
N PRO A 624 26.91 10.68 7.98
CA PRO A 624 28.10 9.88 8.23
C PRO A 624 28.11 8.54 7.48
N MET A 625 26.93 7.94 7.30
CA MET A 625 26.78 6.71 6.52
C MET A 625 27.08 6.97 5.05
N LEU A 626 26.52 8.04 4.48
CA LEU A 626 26.76 8.42 3.08
C LEU A 626 28.21 8.75 2.82
N GLU A 627 28.86 9.51 3.72
CA GLU A 627 30.31 9.81 3.66
C GLU A 627 31.16 8.53 3.62
N TRP A 628 30.81 7.52 4.43
CA TRP A 628 31.49 6.25 4.45
C TRP A 628 31.44 5.58 3.08
N TYR A 629 30.25 5.45 2.47
CA TYR A 629 30.11 4.83 1.16
C TYR A 629 30.87 5.58 0.07
N PHE A 630 30.77 6.90 0.04
CA PHE A 630 31.50 7.72 -0.94
C PHE A 630 33.03 7.59 -0.77
N SER A 631 33.53 7.51 0.44
CA SER A 631 34.96 7.29 0.72
C SER A 631 35.45 5.91 0.29
N HIS A 632 34.58 4.91 0.31
CA HIS A 632 34.90 3.51 -0.06
C HIS A 632 34.61 3.19 -1.53
N MET A 633 34.05 4.10 -2.31
CA MET A 633 33.90 3.89 -3.77
C MET A 633 35.22 3.48 -4.42
N ALA A 634 35.18 2.54 -5.35
CA ALA A 634 36.23 2.32 -6.34
C ALA A 634 36.02 3.26 -7.55
N PRO A 635 37.07 3.52 -8.37
CA PRO A 635 36.90 4.28 -9.62
C PRO A 635 35.98 3.60 -10.65
N THR A 636 35.66 2.33 -10.44
CA THR A 636 34.72 1.52 -11.26
C THR A 636 33.29 1.54 -10.74
N ASP A 637 33.04 2.22 -9.63
CA ASP A 637 31.68 2.34 -9.07
C ASP A 637 30.99 3.60 -9.58
N GLU A 638 29.64 3.54 -9.61
CA GLU A 638 28.81 4.73 -9.82
C GLU A 638 27.54 4.64 -8.97
N PHE A 639 27.26 5.68 -8.19
CA PHE A 639 25.95 5.83 -7.55
C PHE A 639 24.98 6.51 -8.50
N ILE A 640 23.78 5.92 -8.65
CA ILE A 640 22.65 6.52 -9.37
C ILE A 640 21.52 6.82 -8.39
N CYS A 641 20.73 7.84 -8.72
CA CYS A 641 19.57 8.24 -7.90
C CYS A 641 18.49 7.15 -7.92
N ASP A 642 18.04 6.73 -6.75
CA ASP A 642 17.08 5.63 -6.56
C ASP A 642 16.20 5.90 -5.31
N VAL A 643 14.92 5.55 -5.26
CA VAL A 643 14.02 5.05 -6.30
C VAL A 643 13.17 6.22 -6.79
N SER A 644 13.10 6.43 -8.11
CA SER A 644 12.26 7.46 -8.76
C SER A 644 12.52 8.90 -8.28
N GLY A 645 13.71 9.20 -7.74
CA GLY A 645 14.10 10.58 -7.37
C GLY A 645 14.35 10.78 -5.87
N ALA A 646 13.76 11.83 -5.28
CA ALA A 646 13.98 12.20 -3.88
C ALA A 646 13.51 11.15 -2.86
N GLY A 647 12.76 10.14 -3.30
CA GLY A 647 12.32 8.98 -2.53
C GLY A 647 11.45 8.06 -3.36
N TYR A 648 10.91 7.02 -2.75
CA TYR A 648 10.14 5.98 -3.40
C TYR A 648 8.76 6.51 -3.81
N VAL A 649 8.60 6.81 -5.08
CA VAL A 649 7.32 7.20 -5.68
C VAL A 649 7.10 6.48 -7.00
N TYR A 650 5.84 6.34 -7.40
CA TYR A 650 5.47 5.92 -8.75
C TYR A 650 5.08 7.15 -9.57
N PRO A 651 5.85 7.52 -10.60
CA PRO A 651 5.53 8.66 -11.47
C PRO A 651 4.13 8.57 -12.07
N SER A 652 3.70 7.37 -12.49
CA SER A 652 2.36 7.12 -13.01
C SER A 652 1.22 7.46 -12.05
N SER A 653 1.49 7.43 -10.75
CA SER A 653 0.50 7.75 -9.70
C SER A 653 0.70 9.14 -9.09
N TRP A 654 1.85 9.78 -9.29
CA TRP A 654 2.24 11.00 -8.60
C TRP A 654 1.24 12.16 -8.80
N GLY A 655 0.68 12.62 -7.69
CA GLY A 655 -0.19 13.79 -7.63
C GLY A 655 -1.58 13.59 -8.25
N LYS A 656 -2.02 12.38 -8.57
CA LYS A 656 -3.35 12.13 -9.17
C LYS A 656 -4.52 12.64 -8.31
N ALA A 657 -4.37 12.70 -6.99
CA ALA A 657 -5.37 13.28 -6.10
C ALA A 657 -5.40 14.81 -6.11
N LEU A 658 -4.44 15.48 -6.75
CA LEU A 658 -4.25 16.93 -6.70
C LEU A 658 -4.88 17.64 -7.90
N LYS A 659 -5.38 18.84 -7.67
CA LYS A 659 -5.88 19.75 -8.72
C LYS A 659 -4.76 20.17 -9.68
N ASP A 660 -3.60 20.54 -9.15
CA ASP A 660 -2.42 20.96 -9.92
C ASP A 660 -1.41 19.83 -10.01
N GLN A 661 -1.71 18.81 -10.79
CA GLN A 661 -0.82 17.65 -10.97
C GLN A 661 0.51 18.04 -11.66
N THR A 662 0.45 18.89 -12.67
CA THR A 662 1.64 19.35 -13.40
C THR A 662 2.58 20.16 -12.52
N GLY A 663 2.06 21.11 -11.74
CA GLY A 663 2.85 21.88 -10.80
C GLY A 663 3.44 21.01 -9.68
N ALA A 664 2.68 20.02 -9.17
CA ALA A 664 3.19 19.07 -8.19
C ALA A 664 4.35 18.23 -8.73
N ARG A 665 4.25 17.72 -9.97
CA ARG A 665 5.31 16.97 -10.67
C ARG A 665 6.57 17.81 -10.84
N ARG A 666 6.41 19.06 -11.34
CA ARG A 666 7.54 19.99 -11.52
C ARG A 666 8.25 20.29 -10.20
N ARG A 667 7.53 20.62 -9.14
CA ARG A 667 8.12 20.86 -7.80
C ARG A 667 8.88 19.64 -7.30
N PHE A 668 8.35 18.43 -7.47
CA PHE A 668 9.02 17.22 -7.02
C PHE A 668 10.29 16.93 -7.82
N TYR A 669 10.22 16.87 -9.14
CA TYR A 669 11.35 16.45 -9.95
C TYR A 669 12.34 17.58 -10.20
N HIS A 670 11.89 18.78 -10.52
CA HIS A 670 12.79 19.90 -10.76
C HIS A 670 13.45 20.41 -9.47
N ASP A 671 12.67 20.66 -8.44
CA ASP A 671 13.18 21.34 -7.24
C ASP A 671 13.82 20.37 -6.27
N TRP A 672 13.22 19.21 -6.07
CA TRP A 672 13.67 18.28 -5.04
C TRP A 672 14.63 17.21 -5.56
N THR A 673 14.21 16.43 -6.57
CA THR A 673 15.07 15.38 -7.13
C THR A 673 16.35 15.98 -7.72
N GLN A 674 16.23 17.09 -8.45
CA GLN A 674 17.39 17.80 -9.00
C GLN A 674 18.35 18.30 -7.92
N ASP A 675 17.82 18.90 -6.83
CA ASP A 675 18.66 19.34 -5.70
C ASP A 675 19.46 18.17 -5.09
N TYR A 676 18.78 17.06 -4.80
CA TYR A 676 19.45 15.88 -4.26
C TYR A 676 20.49 15.28 -5.21
N MET A 677 20.16 15.12 -6.48
CA MET A 677 21.12 14.60 -7.47
C MET A 677 22.35 15.51 -7.64
N ALA A 678 22.14 16.83 -7.58
CA ALA A 678 23.25 17.79 -7.64
C ALA A 678 24.14 17.70 -6.38
N ARG A 679 23.54 17.59 -5.20
CA ARG A 679 24.27 17.48 -3.92
C ARG A 679 25.04 16.16 -3.77
N THR A 680 24.62 15.10 -4.46
CA THR A 680 25.24 13.77 -4.43
C THR A 680 25.98 13.41 -5.72
N ASP A 681 26.14 14.37 -6.65
CA ASP A 681 26.79 14.18 -7.97
C ASP A 681 26.26 13.01 -8.79
N MET A 682 24.98 12.65 -8.63
CA MET A 682 24.34 11.57 -9.38
C MET A 682 23.82 12.07 -10.72
N LYS A 683 23.93 11.23 -11.77
CA LYS A 683 23.54 11.56 -13.17
C LYS A 683 22.45 10.64 -13.71
N GLY A 684 22.44 9.39 -13.32
CA GLY A 684 21.42 8.40 -13.67
C GLY A 684 20.27 8.41 -12.70
N LEU A 685 19.06 8.11 -13.21
CA LEU A 685 17.85 7.98 -12.41
C LEU A 685 17.19 6.63 -12.67
N ARG A 686 17.08 5.80 -11.65
CA ARG A 686 16.24 4.60 -11.68
C ARG A 686 14.78 4.99 -11.42
N VAL A 687 13.87 4.51 -12.26
CA VAL A 687 12.45 4.86 -12.22
C VAL A 687 11.60 3.59 -12.18
N MET A 688 10.58 3.58 -11.35
CA MET A 688 9.62 2.47 -11.23
C MET A 688 8.20 2.93 -11.54
N GLU A 689 7.35 2.03 -12.05
CA GLU A 689 5.93 2.29 -12.34
C GLU A 689 5.72 3.58 -13.15
N ALA A 690 6.38 3.68 -14.30
CA ALA A 690 6.30 4.83 -15.18
C ALA A 690 5.89 4.40 -16.60
N THR A 691 5.04 5.17 -17.25
CA THR A 691 4.80 5.10 -18.69
C THR A 691 5.88 5.86 -19.47
N GLU A 692 5.92 5.75 -20.79
CA GLU A 692 6.84 6.57 -21.60
C GLU A 692 6.56 8.07 -21.46
N ASP A 693 5.30 8.45 -21.34
CA ASP A 693 4.91 9.83 -21.08
C ASP A 693 5.43 10.31 -19.71
N ASP A 694 5.40 9.45 -18.69
CA ASP A 694 5.99 9.77 -17.39
C ASP A 694 7.50 9.95 -17.48
N LEU A 695 8.22 9.08 -18.19
CA LEU A 695 9.66 9.21 -18.38
C LEU A 695 10.01 10.52 -19.14
N ALA A 696 9.17 10.92 -20.10
CA ALA A 696 9.38 12.14 -20.86
C ALA A 696 9.32 13.39 -19.96
N TRP A 697 8.28 13.53 -19.10
CA TRP A 697 8.19 14.70 -18.21
C TRP A 697 9.22 14.65 -17.07
N VAL A 698 9.60 13.48 -16.55
CA VAL A 698 10.71 13.33 -15.58
C VAL A 698 11.99 13.89 -16.17
N GLY A 699 12.32 13.53 -17.41
CA GLY A 699 13.53 14.03 -18.09
C GLY A 699 13.49 15.53 -18.37
N VAL A 700 12.35 16.08 -18.76
CA VAL A 700 12.18 17.52 -19.03
C VAL A 700 12.29 18.35 -17.74
N ASP A 701 11.66 17.87 -16.66
CA ASP A 701 11.58 18.63 -15.40
C ASP A 701 12.85 18.47 -14.53
N THR A 702 13.76 17.55 -14.87
CA THR A 702 14.97 17.27 -14.09
C THR A 702 16.24 17.30 -14.97
N PRO A 703 16.78 18.48 -15.33
CA PRO A 703 17.96 18.59 -16.20
C PRO A 703 19.22 17.86 -15.68
N GLN A 704 19.31 17.60 -14.37
CA GLN A 704 20.39 16.82 -13.77
C GLN A 704 20.37 15.36 -14.22
N VAL A 705 19.21 14.82 -14.63
CA VAL A 705 19.05 13.45 -15.13
C VAL A 705 19.62 13.34 -16.54
N ALA A 706 20.80 12.74 -16.68
CA ALA A 706 21.44 12.52 -17.97
C ALA A 706 20.85 11.33 -18.74
N PHE A 707 20.33 10.33 -18.04
CA PHE A 707 19.69 9.11 -18.56
C PHE A 707 18.78 8.47 -17.53
N GLN A 708 17.82 7.68 -17.97
CA GLN A 708 16.87 6.99 -17.10
C GLN A 708 17.00 5.47 -17.23
N MET A 709 16.76 4.75 -16.12
CA MET A 709 16.85 3.30 -16.00
C MET A 709 15.55 2.73 -15.40
N PRO A 710 14.44 2.68 -16.16
CA PRO A 710 13.22 2.06 -15.67
C PRO A 710 13.39 0.54 -15.55
N ASP A 711 12.79 -0.04 -14.51
CA ASP A 711 12.83 -1.48 -14.26
C ASP A 711 11.45 -2.09 -13.98
N TYR A 712 11.34 -3.11 -13.09
CA TYR A 712 10.07 -3.80 -12.82
C TYR A 712 8.98 -2.81 -12.38
N GLY A 713 7.73 -3.15 -12.64
CA GLY A 713 6.63 -2.21 -12.50
C GLY A 713 6.50 -1.22 -13.67
N TYR A 714 7.42 -1.26 -14.65
CA TYR A 714 7.24 -0.55 -15.91
C TYR A 714 6.02 -1.13 -16.64
N LEU A 715 5.08 -0.27 -16.97
CA LEU A 715 3.82 -0.66 -17.59
C LEU A 715 4.04 -1.01 -19.07
N GLY A 716 4.27 -2.28 -19.35
CA GLY A 716 4.49 -2.82 -20.68
C GLY A 716 5.72 -3.71 -20.78
N GLU A 717 5.52 -5.00 -20.99
CA GLU A 717 6.60 -6.00 -21.15
C GLU A 717 7.20 -6.02 -22.57
N ASP A 718 7.32 -4.87 -23.25
CA ASP A 718 7.99 -4.81 -24.54
C ASP A 718 9.50 -4.86 -24.38
N TYR A 719 10.06 -6.06 -24.33
CA TYR A 719 11.50 -6.30 -24.32
C TYR A 719 12.17 -6.10 -25.68
N ALA A 720 11.42 -5.77 -26.73
CA ALA A 720 12.01 -5.50 -28.06
C ALA A 720 12.78 -4.17 -28.09
N HIS A 721 12.45 -3.23 -27.21
CA HIS A 721 13.05 -1.89 -27.15
C HIS A 721 13.64 -1.60 -25.77
N LEU A 722 14.70 -2.35 -25.38
CA LEU A 722 15.36 -2.16 -24.08
C LEU A 722 16.12 -0.84 -23.99
N THR A 723 16.60 -0.30 -25.11
CA THR A 723 17.38 0.93 -25.15
C THR A 723 16.90 1.82 -26.27
N TYR A 724 16.51 3.05 -25.91
CA TYR A 724 16.00 4.04 -26.86
C TYR A 724 16.26 5.47 -26.35
N ALA A 725 15.91 6.47 -27.12
CA ALA A 725 15.93 7.86 -26.69
C ALA A 725 14.52 8.45 -26.70
N LEU A 726 14.18 9.19 -25.67
CA LEU A 726 12.96 9.99 -25.59
C LEU A 726 12.99 11.16 -26.60
N PRO A 727 11.84 11.74 -26.95
CA PRO A 727 11.79 13.01 -27.63
C PRO A 727 12.67 14.04 -26.88
N GLY A 728 13.64 14.63 -27.57
CA GLY A 728 14.66 15.48 -26.94
C GLY A 728 16.03 14.80 -26.71
N GLY A 729 16.16 13.51 -27.02
CA GLY A 729 17.43 12.78 -27.08
C GLY A 729 17.95 12.25 -25.73
N GLN A 730 17.13 12.23 -24.67
CA GLN A 730 17.53 11.61 -23.40
C GLN A 730 17.49 10.09 -23.50
N PRO A 731 18.59 9.37 -23.20
CA PRO A 731 18.62 7.91 -23.26
C PRO A 731 17.83 7.25 -22.13
N VAL A 732 17.18 6.14 -22.49
CA VAL A 732 16.48 5.22 -21.59
C VAL A 732 17.07 3.83 -21.75
N PHE A 733 17.46 3.22 -20.63
CA PHE A 733 18.00 1.86 -20.55
C PHE A 733 17.09 1.02 -19.65
N ARG A 734 16.12 0.33 -20.22
CA ARG A 734 15.19 -0.53 -19.46
C ARG A 734 15.91 -1.76 -18.92
N ALA A 735 15.44 -2.27 -17.78
CA ALA A 735 16.06 -3.44 -17.16
C ALA A 735 15.92 -4.69 -18.04
N ALA A 736 17.05 -5.33 -18.33
CA ALA A 736 17.13 -6.54 -19.13
C ALA A 736 16.99 -7.82 -18.29
N SER A 737 17.11 -7.72 -16.95
CA SER A 737 17.10 -8.87 -16.07
C SER A 737 16.60 -8.46 -14.67
N PHE A 738 16.24 -9.47 -13.87
CA PHE A 738 15.89 -9.33 -12.48
C PHE A 738 16.37 -10.58 -11.72
N GLY A 739 16.95 -10.37 -10.55
CA GLY A 739 17.44 -11.43 -9.66
C GLY A 739 18.96 -11.43 -9.50
N PRO A 740 19.48 -12.07 -8.44
CA PRO A 740 20.90 -12.04 -8.11
C PRO A 740 21.70 -13.25 -8.66
N GLU A 741 21.06 -14.29 -9.19
CA GLU A 741 21.74 -15.53 -9.53
C GLU A 741 22.51 -15.45 -10.86
N ALA A 742 23.81 -15.78 -10.81
CA ALA A 742 24.75 -15.57 -11.92
C ALA A 742 24.31 -16.19 -13.27
N ARG A 743 23.79 -17.44 -13.24
CA ARG A 743 23.34 -18.13 -14.45
C ARG A 743 22.09 -17.47 -15.02
N ASP A 744 21.13 -17.17 -14.15
CA ASP A 744 19.86 -16.55 -14.55
C ASP A 744 20.10 -15.18 -15.17
N LEU A 745 20.99 -14.36 -14.59
CA LEU A 745 21.40 -13.07 -15.16
C LEU A 745 22.00 -13.24 -16.55
N ALA A 746 22.98 -14.16 -16.72
CA ALA A 746 23.64 -14.38 -17.98
C ALA A 746 22.66 -14.88 -19.06
N ASP A 747 21.75 -15.79 -18.71
CA ASP A 747 20.79 -16.37 -19.66
C ASP A 747 19.69 -15.34 -20.06
N GLN A 748 19.22 -14.51 -19.13
CA GLN A 748 18.29 -13.42 -19.42
C GLN A 748 18.94 -12.37 -20.34
N VAL A 749 20.20 -11.97 -20.08
CA VAL A 749 20.95 -11.04 -20.94
C VAL A 749 21.07 -11.60 -22.35
N ARG A 750 21.51 -12.87 -22.51
CA ARG A 750 21.65 -13.51 -23.83
C ARG A 750 20.31 -13.57 -24.59
N THR A 751 19.23 -13.89 -23.88
CA THR A 751 17.91 -14.02 -24.49
C THR A 751 17.38 -12.67 -24.99
N ARG A 752 17.66 -11.58 -24.25
CA ARG A 752 17.06 -10.26 -24.48
C ARG A 752 17.93 -9.31 -25.33
N VAL A 753 19.21 -9.61 -25.52
CA VAL A 753 20.15 -8.69 -26.20
C VAL A 753 19.84 -8.45 -27.68
N GLY A 754 19.06 -9.30 -28.31
CA GLY A 754 18.79 -9.20 -29.74
C GLY A 754 20.04 -9.42 -30.62
N LYS A 755 19.90 -9.21 -31.95
CA LYS A 755 20.97 -9.44 -32.92
C LYS A 755 21.75 -8.19 -33.33
N SER A 756 21.22 -7.00 -33.05
CA SER A 756 21.86 -5.72 -33.43
C SER A 756 23.12 -5.46 -32.62
N ARG A 757 24.17 -4.93 -33.30
CA ARG A 757 25.42 -4.51 -32.66
C ARG A 757 25.80 -3.12 -33.17
N PRO A 758 26.45 -2.26 -32.34
CA PRO A 758 26.62 -2.48 -30.91
C PRO A 758 25.26 -2.50 -30.17
N ALA A 759 25.18 -3.23 -29.02
CA ALA A 759 24.02 -3.24 -28.16
C ALA A 759 24.37 -2.62 -26.80
N PHE A 760 23.35 -2.06 -26.14
CA PHE A 760 23.50 -1.38 -24.85
C PHE A 760 22.43 -1.90 -23.90
N MET A 761 22.81 -2.32 -22.70
CA MET A 761 21.89 -2.99 -21.78
C MET A 761 22.09 -2.51 -20.33
N ASN A 762 20.99 -2.23 -19.67
CA ASN A 762 20.95 -2.16 -18.21
C ASN A 762 20.63 -3.56 -17.66
N VAL A 763 21.51 -4.07 -16.81
CA VAL A 763 21.34 -5.37 -16.11
C VAL A 763 21.02 -5.06 -14.66
N PHE A 764 19.75 -5.06 -14.34
CA PHE A 764 19.31 -4.86 -12.96
C PHE A 764 19.58 -6.11 -12.12
N VAL A 765 20.09 -5.91 -10.92
CA VAL A 765 20.39 -6.97 -9.96
C VAL A 765 19.77 -6.58 -8.61
N SER A 766 18.88 -7.43 -8.08
CA SER A 766 18.36 -7.23 -6.74
C SER A 766 19.48 -7.28 -5.70
N PHE A 767 19.52 -6.35 -4.78
CA PHE A 767 20.44 -6.36 -3.63
C PHE A 767 20.28 -7.62 -2.78
N TRP A 768 19.05 -8.14 -2.67
CA TRP A 768 18.76 -9.30 -1.84
C TRP A 768 19.36 -10.57 -2.45
N GLY A 769 20.35 -11.12 -1.75
CA GLY A 769 21.08 -12.30 -2.17
C GLY A 769 22.20 -12.04 -3.20
N ALA A 770 22.44 -10.80 -3.59
CA ALA A 770 23.59 -10.45 -4.43
C ALA A 770 24.90 -10.48 -3.64
N ASP A 771 25.98 -10.90 -4.32
CA ASP A 771 27.36 -10.76 -3.87
C ASP A 771 28.30 -10.55 -5.06
N MET A 772 29.49 -10.04 -4.82
CA MET A 772 30.44 -9.73 -5.89
C MET A 772 30.88 -10.96 -6.67
N SER A 773 30.92 -12.14 -6.03
CA SER A 773 31.30 -13.38 -6.72
C SER A 773 30.25 -13.85 -7.73
N LYS A 774 28.97 -13.69 -7.41
CA LYS A 774 27.86 -13.98 -8.34
C LYS A 774 27.88 -13.04 -9.55
N LEU A 775 28.11 -11.74 -9.34
CA LEU A 775 28.22 -10.74 -10.41
C LEU A 775 29.40 -11.07 -11.33
N LYS A 776 30.59 -11.33 -10.76
CA LYS A 776 31.78 -11.73 -11.52
C LYS A 776 31.52 -12.99 -12.34
N LYS A 777 30.90 -13.99 -11.74
CA LYS A 777 30.54 -15.24 -12.42
C LYS A 777 29.53 -15.01 -13.55
N ALA A 778 28.58 -14.10 -13.40
CA ALA A 778 27.65 -13.74 -14.49
C ALA A 778 28.41 -13.15 -15.69
N LEU A 779 29.35 -12.23 -15.43
CA LEU A 779 30.21 -11.63 -16.48
C LEU A 779 31.08 -12.71 -17.16
N ASP A 780 31.68 -13.63 -16.40
CA ASP A 780 32.50 -14.71 -16.95
C ASP A 780 31.67 -15.67 -17.82
N LEU A 781 30.43 -15.96 -17.42
CA LEU A 781 29.51 -16.78 -18.22
C LEU A 781 29.11 -16.09 -19.54
N LEU A 782 28.99 -14.77 -19.58
CA LEU A 782 28.65 -14.02 -20.78
C LEU A 782 29.78 -14.06 -21.84
N GLY A 783 31.03 -13.95 -21.40
CA GLY A 783 32.21 -14.03 -22.26
C GLY A 783 32.63 -12.70 -22.91
N PRO A 784 33.66 -12.70 -23.78
CA PRO A 784 34.38 -11.48 -24.21
C PRO A 784 33.62 -10.59 -25.22
N GLU A 785 32.48 -11.03 -25.73
CA GLU A 785 31.60 -10.18 -26.54
C GLU A 785 30.92 -9.12 -25.68
N TYR A 786 30.72 -9.39 -24.39
CA TYR A 786 30.05 -8.51 -23.46
C TYR A 786 31.06 -7.69 -22.65
N VAL A 787 30.92 -6.37 -22.68
CA VAL A 787 31.79 -5.43 -22.02
C VAL A 787 31.04 -4.74 -20.88
N ALA A 788 31.44 -5.02 -19.63
CA ALA A 788 30.90 -4.32 -18.47
C ALA A 788 31.40 -2.88 -18.43
N VAL A 789 30.49 -1.94 -18.20
CA VAL A 789 30.75 -0.50 -18.08
C VAL A 789 29.89 0.11 -16.98
N THR A 790 30.28 1.27 -16.47
CA THR A 790 29.43 2.03 -15.53
C THR A 790 28.20 2.59 -16.24
N PRO A 791 27.13 2.97 -15.52
CA PRO A 791 25.95 3.63 -16.11
C PRO A 791 26.27 4.86 -16.96
N SER A 792 27.16 5.75 -16.52
CA SER A 792 27.58 6.93 -17.28
C SER A 792 28.43 6.59 -18.51
N GLN A 793 29.27 5.55 -18.44
CA GLN A 793 29.99 5.05 -19.61
C GLN A 793 29.05 4.43 -20.64
N LEU A 794 28.02 3.68 -20.18
CA LEU A 794 26.97 3.12 -21.05
C LEU A 794 26.24 4.25 -21.79
N ASN A 795 25.83 5.31 -21.09
CA ASN A 795 25.23 6.50 -21.68
C ASN A 795 26.15 7.17 -22.72
N THR A 796 27.45 7.31 -22.43
CA THR A 796 28.43 7.91 -23.33
C THR A 796 28.56 7.11 -24.64
N LEU A 797 28.70 5.78 -24.54
CA LEU A 797 28.83 4.88 -25.69
C LEU A 797 27.55 4.83 -26.53
N TYR A 798 26.41 4.85 -25.92
CA TYR A 798 25.11 4.92 -26.62
C TYR A 798 24.99 6.21 -27.44
N ARG A 799 25.31 7.36 -26.83
CA ARG A 799 25.27 8.66 -27.50
C ARG A 799 26.29 8.75 -28.66
N GLU A 800 27.48 8.17 -28.49
CA GLU A 800 28.50 8.07 -29.57
C GLU A 800 27.97 7.22 -30.72
N SER A 801 27.43 6.03 -30.46
CA SER A 801 26.82 5.15 -31.46
C SER A 801 25.68 5.83 -32.21
N SER A 802 24.83 6.57 -31.51
CA SER A 802 23.69 7.27 -32.10
C SER A 802 24.12 8.39 -33.05
N ARG A 803 25.16 9.16 -32.68
CA ARG A 803 25.77 10.19 -33.56
C ARG A 803 26.37 9.58 -34.84
N GLN A 804 27.17 8.51 -34.70
CA GLN A 804 27.77 7.81 -35.88
C GLN A 804 26.72 7.22 -36.83
N LYS A 805 25.51 6.91 -36.34
CA LYS A 805 24.37 6.46 -37.18
C LYS A 805 23.66 7.64 -37.87
N ALA A 806 23.61 8.81 -37.23
CA ALA A 806 23.00 10.00 -37.82
C ALA A 806 23.88 10.64 -38.92
N ASP A 807 25.20 10.46 -38.81
CA ASP A 807 26.19 10.97 -39.78
C ASP A 807 26.38 10.07 -41.02
N LYS A 808 25.78 8.87 -41.01
CA LYS A 808 25.74 7.91 -42.16
C LYS A 808 24.41 7.98 -42.89
#